data_238a704cf5c9767d630e8dea57626524
#
_entry.id   238a704cf5c9767d630e8dea57626524
#
_cell.length_a   1.000
_cell.length_b   1.000
_cell.length_c   1.000
_cell.angle_alpha   90.00
_cell.angle_beta   90.00
_cell.angle_gamma   90.00
#
_symmetry.space_group_name_H-M   'P 1'
#
loop_
_entity.id
_entity.type
_entity.pdbx_description
1 polymer ?
#
loop_
_entity_poly.entity_id
_entity_poly.type
_entity_poly.pdbx_seq_one_letter_code
_entity_poly.pdbx_strand_id
1 'polypeptide(L)'
;MKNKELNNKCICGLIIVALVFLFLALLPREKDTKITLIGGLPPYGEVWLTGIEINGAQSNLDDYPLGGKWKKIEESIVYVPDAAADGDELELIFHNAEAVKLTFNKHTWSGGLGIQDGTDFTQYDLYAQTGQETYLVKNVQQPEWSRWECILSVILLLMIAFCLETARKKYSINFKRNWLYVALGAMVFAIAFGSLESIAYPVLWTLLIYVLLRQGKKVSYGWLWLCVLASYMYRIYYFYNPYLLDAQIVFTFLLCLFFLSHQDLEKGKIWSRYIAMMAAPLLGVCIVEKVSNIDISQLSAQMFILNVVLMALYFSIWANLVRFKNLGWYFAYGSVFVLAVINYYVIQFKKYAVSPADLLQFNTALNVAGDYQYYLSDDILYGAGLLILGIVLTKVYIPETSAGRKEFLRSKAIAAVSLVALIGWVHVVDFQQTYKISWNDWDTTETYSQNGFMVSFITAAQRMKIDKPDGYSKEYAEEILRAYEPSEDDQITSQKPVIIAIMNESFSDLSDLGDLGETEDVMWYYDSLHCLEKGRTYVSVRGGGTCNSEFEFLTGNSLEFYNNIYPYTQFNFKNVPTVVSLLKDQGYKTIAMHPANPTNYGRESVYKEMGFDEFYSFEDYEQYEKVFLDRISDLDDYKEIVKVVNDTEDPVFIFNVTIQNHGDYDISTLNPKYELVEMDEKYAEYKDAQMYFTLMNESNKALEYLIGELEEASRPVILCMFGDHQPGCLDSEFESKLLQIDESESELYNIEQKYGTPYFIWSNYEIQQEIAADKMCSPNYLASRLLQYAGVKMSPYQSFLMDMQTHVLASNAFGYFGDDGIWHYYSEDTEYAEWFHKYRILQYYNMFDDNQ
;
A
#
# COMPACT_ATOMS: atom_id res chain seq x y z
N MET A 1 -11.99 -16.29 57.26
CA MET A 1 -12.87 -15.12 57.00
C MET A 1 -12.53 -14.43 55.70
N LYS A 2 -11.27 -14.05 55.43
CA LYS A 2 -10.89 -13.37 54.18
C LYS A 2 -11.29 -14.07 52.86
N ASN A 3 -11.24 -15.42 52.80
CA ASN A 3 -11.63 -16.16 51.58
C ASN A 3 -13.13 -16.19 51.30
N LYS A 4 -14.01 -16.03 52.32
CA LYS A 4 -15.45 -15.97 52.17
C LYS A 4 -15.91 -14.59 51.61
N GLU A 5 -15.20 -13.57 52.02
CA GLU A 5 -15.45 -12.19 51.60
C GLU A 5 -15.00 -11.93 50.14
N LEU A 6 -13.89 -12.48 49.72
CA LEU A 6 -13.40 -12.39 48.36
C LEU A 6 -14.30 -13.13 47.34
N ASN A 7 -14.84 -14.28 47.75
CA ASN A 7 -15.78 -15.07 46.94
C ASN A 7 -17.14 -14.38 46.77
N ASN A 8 -17.63 -13.71 47.82
CA ASN A 8 -18.87 -12.95 47.71
C ASN A 8 -18.70 -11.75 46.75
N LYS A 9 -17.54 -11.10 46.75
CA LYS A 9 -17.21 -10.01 45.80
C LYS A 9 -17.15 -10.49 44.35
N CYS A 10 -16.62 -11.70 44.09
CA CYS A 10 -16.60 -12.27 42.73
C CYS A 10 -17.99 -12.66 42.23
N ILE A 11 -18.86 -13.24 43.11
CA ILE A 11 -20.24 -13.57 42.77
C ILE A 11 -21.05 -12.29 42.54
N CYS A 12 -20.87 -11.27 43.36
CA CYS A 12 -21.51 -9.97 43.17
C CYS A 12 -21.04 -9.33 41.83
N GLY A 13 -19.74 -9.46 41.49
CA GLY A 13 -19.22 -8.98 40.21
C GLY A 13 -19.87 -9.66 38.99
N LEU A 14 -20.06 -10.98 39.05
CA LEU A 14 -20.77 -11.74 38.01
C LEU A 14 -22.23 -11.33 37.87
N ILE A 15 -22.93 -11.12 39.01
CA ILE A 15 -24.33 -10.68 39.03
C ILE A 15 -24.42 -9.26 38.43
N ILE A 16 -23.50 -8.36 38.77
CA ILE A 16 -23.47 -7.01 38.23
C ILE A 16 -23.24 -7.06 36.70
N VAL A 17 -22.28 -7.88 36.22
CA VAL A 17 -22.06 -8.05 34.77
C VAL A 17 -23.29 -8.60 34.08
N ALA A 18 -23.97 -9.62 34.69
CA ALA A 18 -25.20 -10.18 34.16
C ALA A 18 -26.34 -9.14 34.11
N LEU A 19 -26.46 -8.28 35.14
CA LEU A 19 -27.43 -7.20 35.19
C LEU A 19 -27.14 -6.10 34.16
N VAL A 20 -25.86 -5.78 33.92
CA VAL A 20 -25.47 -4.85 32.86
C VAL A 20 -25.84 -5.39 31.49
N PHE A 21 -25.59 -6.68 31.22
CA PHE A 21 -26.00 -7.32 29.97
C PHE A 21 -27.51 -7.34 29.78
N LEU A 22 -28.27 -7.63 30.86
CA LEU A 22 -29.72 -7.57 30.84
C LEU A 22 -30.19 -6.14 30.56
N PHE A 23 -29.58 -5.15 31.17
CA PHE A 23 -29.90 -3.74 30.94
C PHE A 23 -29.59 -3.34 29.48
N LEU A 24 -28.44 -3.73 28.94
CA LEU A 24 -28.08 -3.46 27.54
C LEU A 24 -29.02 -4.17 26.55
N ALA A 25 -29.51 -5.36 26.91
CA ALA A 25 -30.48 -6.09 26.09
C ALA A 25 -31.87 -5.46 26.08
N LEU A 26 -32.20 -4.69 27.15
CA LEU A 26 -33.51 -4.02 27.31
C LEU A 26 -33.51 -2.59 26.73
N LEU A 27 -32.35 -2.03 26.39
CA LEU A 27 -32.29 -0.73 25.74
C LEU A 27 -32.88 -0.82 24.32
N PRO A 28 -33.78 0.11 23.94
CA PRO A 28 -34.25 0.20 22.57
C PRO A 28 -33.08 0.55 21.68
N ARG A 29 -32.86 -0.27 20.68
CA ARG A 29 -31.86 -0.01 19.60
C ARG A 29 -32.64 0.18 18.34
N GLU A 30 -32.68 1.40 17.85
CA GLU A 30 -33.04 1.66 16.47
C GLU A 30 -31.78 1.46 15.64
N LYS A 31 -31.87 0.63 14.64
CA LYS A 31 -30.79 0.42 13.67
C LYS A 31 -31.34 0.75 12.30
N ASP A 32 -30.74 1.74 11.69
CA ASP A 32 -31.05 2.14 10.35
C ASP A 32 -30.03 1.50 9.40
N THR A 33 -30.51 0.79 8.39
CA THR A 33 -29.69 0.34 7.28
C THR A 33 -29.84 1.36 6.16
N LYS A 34 -28.74 1.93 5.72
CA LYS A 34 -28.67 2.91 4.66
C LYS A 34 -28.16 2.25 3.39
N ILE A 35 -28.92 2.34 2.30
CA ILE A 35 -28.54 1.91 0.97
C ILE A 35 -28.66 3.13 0.06
N THR A 36 -27.60 3.43 -0.69
CA THR A 36 -27.61 4.50 -1.68
C THR A 36 -27.70 3.88 -3.07
N LEU A 37 -28.69 4.29 -3.85
CA LEU A 37 -28.84 3.95 -5.26
C LEU A 37 -28.26 5.07 -6.09
N ILE A 38 -27.42 4.76 -7.06
CA ILE A 38 -26.74 5.72 -7.93
C ILE A 38 -27.20 5.45 -9.36
N GLY A 39 -28.00 6.37 -9.91
CA GLY A 39 -28.42 6.36 -11.31
C GLY A 39 -27.42 7.14 -12.17
N GLY A 40 -27.48 6.94 -13.50
CA GLY A 40 -26.63 7.66 -14.43
C GLY A 40 -25.28 7.01 -14.67
N LEU A 41 -25.11 5.77 -14.28
CA LEU A 41 -23.92 4.96 -14.60
C LEU A 41 -24.04 4.32 -15.98
N PRO A 42 -22.93 4.02 -16.65
CA PRO A 42 -22.94 3.30 -17.93
C PRO A 42 -23.52 1.86 -17.79
N PRO A 43 -24.27 1.32 -18.78
CA PRO A 43 -24.82 2.05 -19.90
C PRO A 43 -25.86 3.07 -19.44
N TYR A 44 -25.87 4.26 -20.09
CA TYR A 44 -26.77 5.34 -19.66
C TYR A 44 -28.19 5.07 -20.05
N GLY A 45 -29.09 5.17 -19.08
CA GLY A 45 -30.50 4.91 -19.29
C GLY A 45 -31.30 5.09 -17.98
N GLU A 46 -32.55 4.75 -18.03
CA GLU A 46 -33.45 4.82 -16.88
C GLU A 46 -33.16 3.68 -15.88
N VAL A 47 -33.37 3.95 -14.59
CA VAL A 47 -33.34 2.90 -13.54
C VAL A 47 -34.73 2.81 -12.91
N TRP A 48 -35.33 1.66 -12.98
CA TRP A 48 -36.69 1.42 -12.49
C TRP A 48 -36.69 0.50 -11.28
N LEU A 49 -36.79 1.05 -10.07
CA LEU A 49 -37.00 0.30 -8.83
C LEU A 49 -38.48 0.01 -8.67
N THR A 50 -38.88 -1.26 -8.80
CA THR A 50 -40.27 -1.72 -8.83
C THR A 50 -40.71 -2.38 -7.55
N GLY A 51 -39.82 -2.72 -6.64
CA GLY A 51 -40.17 -3.34 -5.39
C GLY A 51 -39.12 -3.24 -4.32
N ILE A 52 -39.56 -3.06 -3.09
CA ILE A 52 -38.77 -3.10 -1.87
C ILE A 52 -39.44 -4.09 -0.92
N GLU A 53 -38.70 -5.14 -0.54
CA GLU A 53 -39.13 -6.09 0.49
C GLU A 53 -38.25 -5.93 1.73
N ILE A 54 -38.84 -5.74 2.90
CA ILE A 54 -38.14 -5.66 4.19
C ILE A 54 -38.56 -6.88 5.02
N ASN A 55 -37.57 -7.68 5.43
CA ASN A 55 -37.76 -8.89 6.22
C ASN A 55 -38.82 -9.85 5.60
N GLY A 56 -38.88 -9.89 4.26
CA GLY A 56 -39.78 -10.70 3.48
C GLY A 56 -41.20 -10.11 3.31
N ALA A 57 -41.45 -8.89 3.80
CA ALA A 57 -42.71 -8.18 3.61
C ALA A 57 -42.54 -7.04 2.58
N GLN A 58 -43.47 -6.92 1.63
CA GLN A 58 -43.47 -5.84 0.65
C GLN A 58 -43.66 -4.48 1.35
N SER A 59 -42.81 -3.53 1.05
CA SER A 59 -42.88 -2.14 1.52
C SER A 59 -43.54 -1.25 0.48
N ASN A 60 -44.23 -0.21 0.93
CA ASN A 60 -44.83 0.76 0.02
C ASN A 60 -43.72 1.73 -0.46
N LEU A 61 -43.58 1.88 -1.79
CA LEU A 61 -42.61 2.79 -2.39
C LEU A 61 -42.89 4.28 -2.11
N ASP A 62 -44.13 4.60 -1.66
CA ASP A 62 -44.51 5.97 -1.25
C ASP A 62 -43.85 6.41 0.06
N ASP A 63 -43.32 5.47 0.85
CA ASP A 63 -42.78 5.75 2.17
C ASP A 63 -41.34 6.29 2.07
N TYR A 64 -40.73 6.34 0.86
CA TYR A 64 -39.37 6.78 0.66
C TYR A 64 -39.31 8.20 0.07
N PRO A 65 -38.54 9.13 0.68
CA PRO A 65 -38.40 10.48 0.18
C PRO A 65 -37.59 10.46 -1.12
N LEU A 66 -38.10 11.13 -2.14
CA LEU A 66 -37.46 11.24 -3.45
C LEU A 66 -36.80 12.61 -3.59
N GLY A 67 -35.69 12.68 -4.34
CA GLY A 67 -34.99 13.91 -4.63
C GLY A 67 -34.27 13.84 -5.99
N GLY A 68 -33.85 15.01 -6.49
CA GLY A 68 -33.06 15.11 -7.71
C GLY A 68 -33.78 14.59 -8.96
N LYS A 69 -33.15 13.67 -9.66
CA LYS A 69 -33.62 13.03 -10.88
C LYS A 69 -34.47 11.76 -10.64
N TRP A 70 -34.60 11.35 -9.38
CA TRP A 70 -35.43 10.23 -8.97
C TRP A 70 -36.88 10.68 -8.81
N LYS A 71 -37.78 10.08 -9.54
CA LYS A 71 -39.19 10.45 -9.61
C LYS A 71 -40.07 9.21 -9.42
N LYS A 72 -41.27 9.42 -8.91
CA LYS A 72 -42.28 8.37 -8.92
C LYS A 72 -43.00 8.36 -10.26
N ILE A 73 -43.02 7.22 -10.92
CA ILE A 73 -43.76 6.97 -12.16
C ILE A 73 -44.56 5.71 -11.95
N GLU A 74 -45.91 5.83 -12.01
CA GLU A 74 -46.83 4.76 -11.65
C GLU A 74 -46.53 4.16 -10.24
N GLU A 75 -46.27 2.87 -10.15
CA GLU A 75 -45.97 2.16 -8.91
C GLU A 75 -44.46 1.93 -8.71
N SER A 76 -43.61 2.71 -9.42
CA SER A 76 -42.13 2.56 -9.41
C SER A 76 -41.46 3.85 -9.03
N ILE A 77 -40.26 3.73 -8.43
CA ILE A 77 -39.31 4.84 -8.28
C ILE A 77 -38.33 4.77 -9.46
N VAL A 78 -38.29 5.84 -10.24
CA VAL A 78 -37.54 5.85 -11.50
C VAL A 78 -36.51 6.97 -11.52
N TYR A 79 -35.28 6.63 -11.83
CA TYR A 79 -34.27 7.59 -12.26
C TYR A 79 -34.46 7.86 -13.76
N VAL A 80 -34.59 9.13 -14.10
CA VAL A 80 -34.72 9.56 -15.49
C VAL A 80 -33.54 10.45 -15.84
N PRO A 81 -32.62 10.03 -16.71
CA PRO A 81 -31.46 10.84 -17.10
C PRO A 81 -31.92 12.07 -17.89
N ASP A 82 -31.34 13.23 -17.57
CA ASP A 82 -31.37 14.39 -18.42
C ASP A 82 -30.33 14.24 -19.55
N ALA A 83 -30.33 15.15 -20.52
CA ALA A 83 -29.40 15.15 -21.65
C ALA A 83 -27.91 15.31 -21.23
N ALA A 84 -27.64 15.71 -20.01
CA ALA A 84 -26.31 15.67 -19.36
C ALA A 84 -26.23 14.45 -18.46
N ALA A 85 -25.19 13.66 -18.64
CA ALA A 85 -25.00 12.38 -17.95
C ALA A 85 -24.57 12.54 -16.48
N ASP A 86 -25.16 13.46 -15.75
CA ASP A 86 -24.89 13.62 -14.32
C ASP A 86 -25.60 12.53 -13.52
N GLY A 87 -24.85 11.70 -12.83
CA GLY A 87 -25.37 10.75 -11.87
C GLY A 87 -26.19 11.44 -10.78
N ASP A 88 -27.15 10.73 -10.21
CA ASP A 88 -27.91 11.23 -9.08
C ASP A 88 -28.14 10.10 -8.07
N GLU A 89 -28.07 10.44 -6.80
CA GLU A 89 -28.14 9.48 -5.70
C GLU A 89 -29.52 9.49 -5.05
N LEU A 90 -30.04 8.31 -4.74
CA LEU A 90 -31.21 8.12 -3.91
C LEU A 90 -30.86 7.36 -2.65
N GLU A 91 -30.98 8.01 -1.51
CA GLU A 91 -30.73 7.40 -0.22
C GLU A 91 -31.97 6.75 0.34
N LEU A 92 -31.92 5.43 0.54
CA LEU A 92 -32.97 4.64 1.15
C LEU A 92 -32.56 4.25 2.59
N ILE A 93 -33.39 4.61 3.57
CA ILE A 93 -33.14 4.31 4.97
C ILE A 93 -34.18 3.30 5.44
N PHE A 94 -33.73 2.16 5.95
CA PHE A 94 -34.56 1.07 6.41
C PHE A 94 -34.43 0.89 7.93
N HIS A 95 -35.50 1.13 8.64
CA HIS A 95 -35.53 1.00 10.08
C HIS A 95 -35.72 -0.46 10.52
N ASN A 96 -34.82 -0.98 11.36
CA ASN A 96 -34.85 -2.33 11.91
C ASN A 96 -34.95 -3.46 10.85
N ALA A 97 -34.31 -3.29 9.69
CA ALA A 97 -34.31 -4.29 8.63
C ALA A 97 -33.22 -5.36 8.87
N GLU A 98 -33.64 -6.64 8.93
CA GLU A 98 -32.74 -7.80 8.95
C GLU A 98 -32.33 -8.22 7.55
N ALA A 99 -33.22 -8.04 6.58
CA ALA A 99 -32.94 -8.24 5.16
C ALA A 99 -33.73 -7.24 4.33
N VAL A 100 -33.11 -6.65 3.34
CA VAL A 100 -33.72 -5.78 2.35
C VAL A 100 -33.50 -6.41 0.98
N LYS A 101 -34.55 -6.52 0.19
CA LYS A 101 -34.47 -6.95 -1.20
C LYS A 101 -35.05 -5.84 -2.07
N LEU A 102 -34.22 -5.37 -3.00
CA LEU A 102 -34.60 -4.39 -4.00
C LEU A 102 -34.84 -5.11 -5.34
N THR A 103 -35.89 -4.76 -6.05
CA THR A 103 -36.21 -5.35 -7.36
C THR A 103 -36.26 -4.26 -8.40
N PHE A 104 -35.46 -4.43 -9.47
CA PHE A 104 -35.37 -3.50 -10.58
C PHE A 104 -35.87 -4.13 -11.86
N ASN A 105 -36.55 -3.34 -12.70
CA ASN A 105 -36.92 -3.79 -14.05
C ASN A 105 -35.72 -3.62 -15.00
N LYS A 106 -35.61 -4.58 -15.91
CA LYS A 106 -34.63 -4.54 -17.04
C LYS A 106 -35.42 -4.38 -18.35
N HIS A 107 -35.05 -3.40 -19.13
CA HIS A 107 -35.65 -3.19 -20.48
C HIS A 107 -34.66 -2.43 -21.39
N THR A 108 -35.02 -2.24 -22.63
CA THR A 108 -34.15 -1.63 -23.67
C THR A 108 -33.79 -0.16 -23.42
N TRP A 109 -34.41 0.49 -22.45
CA TRP A 109 -34.10 1.86 -22.03
C TRP A 109 -33.46 1.92 -20.63
N SER A 110 -33.27 0.78 -19.97
CA SER A 110 -32.60 0.74 -18.67
C SER A 110 -31.10 0.94 -18.83
N GLY A 111 -30.52 1.61 -17.84
CA GLY A 111 -29.11 1.92 -17.78
C GLY A 111 -28.39 1.21 -16.63
N GLY A 112 -27.18 1.69 -16.33
CA GLY A 112 -26.39 1.23 -15.21
C GLY A 112 -26.92 1.73 -13.87
N LEU A 113 -26.88 0.86 -12.87
CA LEU A 113 -27.27 1.14 -11.49
C LEU A 113 -26.11 0.84 -10.57
N GLY A 114 -25.66 1.84 -9.79
CA GLY A 114 -24.80 1.63 -8.64
C GLY A 114 -25.60 1.40 -7.37
N ILE A 115 -25.18 0.46 -6.56
CA ILE A 115 -25.73 0.25 -5.22
C ILE A 115 -24.61 0.28 -4.21
N GLN A 116 -24.66 1.25 -3.29
CA GLN A 116 -23.72 1.38 -2.20
C GLN A 116 -24.37 0.98 -0.88
N ASP A 117 -23.82 -0.05 -0.24
CA ASP A 117 -24.22 -0.54 1.07
C ASP A 117 -23.03 -0.43 2.03
N GLY A 118 -22.98 0.63 2.80
CA GLY A 118 -21.84 0.96 3.62
C GLY A 118 -20.60 1.25 2.78
N THR A 119 -19.57 0.39 2.88
CA THR A 119 -18.33 0.46 2.08
C THR A 119 -18.39 -0.34 0.79
N ASP A 120 -19.41 -1.19 0.63
CA ASP A 120 -19.51 -2.09 -0.52
C ASP A 120 -20.27 -1.40 -1.64
N PHE A 121 -19.63 -1.31 -2.80
CA PHE A 121 -20.22 -0.77 -4.03
C PHE A 121 -20.38 -1.90 -5.05
N THR A 122 -21.58 -1.99 -5.65
CA THR A 122 -21.88 -2.97 -6.71
C THR A 122 -22.59 -2.28 -7.85
N GLN A 123 -22.09 -2.49 -9.06
CA GLN A 123 -22.69 -1.94 -10.28
C GLN A 123 -23.47 -3.04 -11.02
N TYR A 124 -24.62 -2.68 -11.57
CA TYR A 124 -25.51 -3.54 -12.35
C TYR A 124 -25.81 -2.94 -13.69
N ASP A 125 -25.74 -3.72 -14.73
CA ASP A 125 -26.27 -3.40 -16.05
C ASP A 125 -27.73 -3.86 -16.14
N LEU A 126 -28.65 -2.93 -16.21
CA LEU A 126 -30.09 -3.20 -16.32
C LEU A 126 -30.59 -3.23 -17.76
N TYR A 127 -29.73 -3.04 -18.78
CA TYR A 127 -30.10 -3.14 -20.18
C TYR A 127 -30.45 -4.59 -20.56
N ALA A 128 -31.65 -4.84 -21.03
CA ALA A 128 -32.09 -6.13 -21.56
C ALA A 128 -33.36 -5.98 -22.39
N GLN A 129 -33.76 -6.98 -23.15
CA GLN A 129 -35.05 -6.92 -23.88
C GLN A 129 -36.24 -6.90 -22.91
N THR A 130 -36.21 -7.72 -21.89
CA THR A 130 -37.14 -7.73 -20.73
C THR A 130 -36.53 -8.53 -19.62
N GLY A 131 -36.85 -8.21 -18.37
CA GLY A 131 -36.38 -8.96 -17.20
C GLY A 131 -36.48 -8.20 -15.90
N GLN A 132 -36.01 -8.82 -14.84
CA GLN A 132 -35.88 -8.20 -13.53
C GLN A 132 -34.51 -8.55 -12.95
N GLU A 133 -33.90 -7.60 -12.27
CA GLU A 133 -32.72 -7.78 -11.46
C GLU A 133 -33.10 -7.62 -9.99
N THR A 134 -32.56 -8.46 -9.12
CA THR A 134 -32.84 -8.37 -7.69
C THR A 134 -31.54 -8.22 -6.92
N TYR A 135 -31.48 -7.20 -6.08
CA TYR A 135 -30.41 -7.01 -5.13
C TYR A 135 -30.91 -7.37 -3.73
N LEU A 136 -30.24 -8.31 -3.08
CA LEU A 136 -30.56 -8.76 -1.73
C LEU A 136 -29.47 -8.33 -0.76
N VAL A 137 -29.75 -7.36 0.09
CA VAL A 137 -28.93 -7.06 1.25
C VAL A 137 -29.35 -8.00 2.38
N LYS A 138 -28.49 -8.92 2.72
CA LYS A 138 -28.58 -9.63 3.99
C LYS A 138 -27.67 -8.92 4.97
N ASN A 139 -28.19 -8.43 6.04
CA ASN A 139 -27.42 -7.80 7.11
C ASN A 139 -26.60 -8.87 7.87
N VAL A 140 -25.66 -9.50 7.16
CA VAL A 140 -24.85 -10.62 7.66
C VAL A 140 -23.62 -10.11 8.45
N GLN A 141 -23.32 -8.82 8.41
CA GLN A 141 -22.04 -8.30 8.94
C GLN A 141 -22.04 -7.88 10.41
N GLN A 142 -23.17 -7.90 11.10
CA GLN A 142 -23.13 -7.83 12.56
C GLN A 142 -24.14 -8.79 13.14
N PRO A 143 -23.73 -9.74 14.01
CA PRO A 143 -24.66 -10.57 14.73
C PRO A 143 -25.50 -9.66 15.63
N GLU A 144 -26.68 -9.30 15.18
CA GLU A 144 -27.66 -8.71 16.08
C GLU A 144 -28.05 -9.78 17.09
N TRP A 145 -27.60 -9.55 18.31
CA TRP A 145 -28.07 -10.32 19.43
C TRP A 145 -29.55 -10.10 19.54
N SER A 146 -30.31 -11.09 19.20
CA SER A 146 -31.72 -11.05 19.53
C SER A 146 -31.85 -10.85 21.05
N ARG A 147 -32.87 -10.17 21.51
CA ARG A 147 -33.12 -10.00 22.96
C ARG A 147 -33.06 -11.34 23.69
N TRP A 148 -33.46 -12.40 23.02
CA TRP A 148 -33.47 -13.77 23.55
C TRP A 148 -32.06 -14.34 23.69
N GLU A 149 -31.15 -14.09 22.79
CA GLU A 149 -29.74 -14.52 22.87
C GLU A 149 -29.02 -13.84 24.02
N CYS A 150 -29.24 -12.54 24.23
CA CYS A 150 -28.77 -11.83 25.39
C CYS A 150 -29.28 -12.41 26.70
N ILE A 151 -30.58 -12.70 26.78
CA ILE A 151 -31.23 -13.29 27.94
C ILE A 151 -30.70 -14.71 28.19
N LEU A 152 -30.58 -15.54 27.16
CA LEU A 152 -30.02 -16.89 27.23
C LEU A 152 -28.53 -16.84 27.68
N SER A 153 -27.74 -15.89 27.18
CA SER A 153 -26.34 -15.71 27.61
C SER A 153 -26.25 -15.35 29.10
N VAL A 154 -27.15 -14.49 29.58
CA VAL A 154 -27.27 -14.15 31.02
C VAL A 154 -27.66 -15.37 31.86
N ILE A 155 -28.64 -16.13 31.41
CA ILE A 155 -29.08 -17.35 32.09
C ILE A 155 -27.95 -18.37 32.15
N LEU A 156 -27.22 -18.54 31.06
CA LEU A 156 -26.10 -19.45 30.94
C LEU A 156 -24.93 -19.06 31.87
N LEU A 157 -24.59 -17.75 31.94
CA LEU A 157 -23.60 -17.22 32.87
C LEU A 157 -23.99 -17.47 34.33
N LEU A 158 -25.28 -17.29 34.68
CA LEU A 158 -25.79 -17.57 36.01
C LEU A 158 -25.79 -19.07 36.31
N MET A 159 -26.12 -19.93 35.36
CA MET A 159 -26.04 -21.38 35.51
C MET A 159 -24.59 -21.83 35.69
N ILE A 160 -23.64 -21.31 34.93
CA ILE A 160 -22.22 -21.61 35.07
C ILE A 160 -21.75 -21.16 36.47
N ALA A 161 -22.10 -19.97 36.91
CA ALA A 161 -21.78 -19.46 38.24
C ALA A 161 -22.35 -20.35 39.35
N PHE A 162 -23.60 -20.81 39.20
CA PHE A 162 -24.26 -21.71 40.14
C PHE A 162 -23.62 -23.11 40.18
N CYS A 163 -23.30 -23.69 39.01
CA CYS A 163 -22.65 -24.99 38.90
C CYS A 163 -21.27 -24.97 39.53
N LEU A 164 -20.53 -23.93 39.34
CA LEU A 164 -19.19 -23.74 39.85
C LEU A 164 -19.23 -23.49 41.38
N GLU A 165 -20.20 -22.72 41.89
CA GLU A 165 -20.39 -22.54 43.32
C GLU A 165 -20.78 -23.83 44.03
N THR A 166 -21.61 -24.67 43.39
CA THR A 166 -21.98 -25.98 43.87
C THR A 166 -20.79 -26.95 43.91
N ALA A 167 -19.99 -26.94 42.86
CA ALA A 167 -18.76 -27.71 42.78
C ALA A 167 -17.74 -27.26 43.86
N ARG A 168 -17.63 -25.99 44.12
CA ARG A 168 -16.79 -25.41 45.19
C ARG A 168 -17.19 -25.91 46.58
N LYS A 169 -18.49 -25.90 46.88
CA LYS A 169 -19.02 -26.33 48.22
C LYS A 169 -18.82 -27.80 48.45
N LYS A 170 -18.91 -28.61 47.38
CA LYS A 170 -18.87 -30.08 47.49
C LYS A 170 -17.49 -30.67 47.46
N TYR A 171 -16.49 -30.01 46.81
CA TYR A 171 -15.16 -30.60 46.55
C TYR A 171 -14.01 -29.77 47.15
N SER A 172 -14.26 -28.77 48.01
CA SER A 172 -13.25 -27.92 48.66
C SER A 172 -12.27 -27.28 47.67
N ILE A 173 -12.68 -27.03 46.46
CA ILE A 173 -11.80 -26.50 45.41
C ILE A 173 -11.52 -25.02 45.69
N ASN A 174 -10.26 -24.65 45.74
CA ASN A 174 -9.82 -23.29 46.06
C ASN A 174 -9.84 -22.41 44.79
N PHE A 175 -10.97 -21.84 44.48
CA PHE A 175 -11.23 -21.02 43.27
C PHE A 175 -10.72 -19.56 43.41
N LYS A 176 -9.51 -19.38 43.95
CA LYS A 176 -8.98 -18.03 44.08
C LYS A 176 -8.74 -17.42 42.70
N ARG A 177 -9.30 -16.24 42.46
CA ARG A 177 -9.02 -15.29 41.39
C ARG A 177 -9.36 -15.71 39.94
N ASN A 178 -9.67 -16.97 39.70
CA ASN A 178 -9.81 -17.55 38.36
C ASN A 178 -11.20 -17.42 37.76
N TRP A 179 -12.18 -17.18 38.62
CA TRP A 179 -13.55 -16.91 38.20
C TRP A 179 -13.69 -15.66 37.32
N LEU A 180 -12.89 -14.64 37.61
CA LEU A 180 -12.86 -13.42 36.85
C LEU A 180 -12.45 -13.71 35.40
N TYR A 181 -11.46 -14.60 35.19
CA TYR A 181 -10.98 -14.93 33.84
C TYR A 181 -11.97 -15.80 33.06
N VAL A 182 -12.65 -16.73 33.71
CA VAL A 182 -13.71 -17.53 33.06
C VAL A 182 -14.92 -16.65 32.72
N ALA A 183 -15.31 -15.75 33.62
CA ALA A 183 -16.39 -14.81 33.39
C ALA A 183 -16.05 -13.78 32.29
N LEU A 184 -14.84 -13.22 32.31
CA LEU A 184 -14.35 -12.34 31.26
C LEU A 184 -14.26 -13.06 29.92
N GLY A 185 -13.83 -14.32 29.93
CA GLY A 185 -13.77 -15.12 28.74
C GLY A 185 -15.11 -15.50 28.15
N ALA A 186 -16.05 -15.89 28.98
CA ALA A 186 -17.41 -16.14 28.56
C ALA A 186 -18.07 -14.84 28.06
N MET A 187 -17.72 -13.71 28.65
CA MET A 187 -18.21 -12.38 28.25
C MET A 187 -17.64 -11.95 26.89
N VAL A 188 -16.32 -12.07 26.69
CA VAL A 188 -15.67 -11.77 25.39
C VAL A 188 -16.18 -12.69 24.31
N PHE A 189 -16.34 -13.98 24.63
CA PHE A 189 -16.88 -14.96 23.72
C PHE A 189 -18.35 -14.63 23.37
N ALA A 190 -19.15 -14.28 24.35
CA ALA A 190 -20.53 -13.89 24.17
C ALA A 190 -20.68 -12.57 23.37
N ILE A 191 -19.76 -11.63 23.50
CA ILE A 191 -19.74 -10.36 22.75
C ILE A 191 -19.29 -10.59 21.30
N ALA A 192 -18.35 -11.48 21.07
CA ALA A 192 -17.77 -11.72 19.74
C ALA A 192 -18.68 -12.56 18.82
N PHE A 193 -19.60 -13.38 19.37
CA PHE A 193 -20.23 -14.45 18.61
C PHE A 193 -21.74 -14.63 18.89
N GLY A 194 -22.52 -13.68 18.54
CA GLY A 194 -23.98 -13.63 18.76
C GLY A 194 -24.84 -14.71 18.11
N SER A 195 -24.35 -15.92 17.83
CA SER A 195 -25.14 -17.02 17.31
C SER A 195 -25.35 -18.13 18.35
N LEU A 196 -26.49 -18.82 18.29
CA LEU A 196 -26.86 -19.92 19.20
C LEU A 196 -25.84 -21.09 19.13
N GLU A 197 -25.27 -21.32 17.98
CA GLU A 197 -24.23 -22.35 17.71
C GLU A 197 -22.91 -22.05 18.42
N SER A 198 -22.56 -20.80 18.54
CA SER A 198 -21.34 -20.37 19.25
C SER A 198 -21.48 -20.48 20.76
N ILE A 199 -22.70 -20.47 21.30
CA ILE A 199 -22.97 -20.67 22.73
C ILE A 199 -22.87 -22.17 23.10
N ALA A 200 -23.24 -23.08 22.20
CA ALA A 200 -23.18 -24.54 22.48
C ALA A 200 -21.75 -25.02 22.76
N TYR A 201 -20.76 -24.42 22.16
CA TYR A 201 -19.35 -24.80 22.34
C TYR A 201 -18.79 -24.55 23.75
N PRO A 202 -18.88 -23.34 24.32
CA PRO A 202 -18.47 -23.09 25.71
C PRO A 202 -19.26 -23.91 26.72
N VAL A 203 -20.53 -24.20 26.43
CA VAL A 203 -21.35 -25.07 27.27
C VAL A 203 -20.80 -26.50 27.27
N LEU A 204 -20.59 -27.07 26.12
CA LEU A 204 -20.04 -28.42 25.98
C LEU A 204 -18.65 -28.54 26.67
N TRP A 205 -17.77 -27.59 26.48
CA TRP A 205 -16.48 -27.57 27.15
C TRP A 205 -16.60 -27.41 28.67
N THR A 206 -17.48 -26.53 29.13
CA THR A 206 -17.72 -26.33 30.57
C THR A 206 -18.30 -27.58 31.22
N LEU A 207 -19.23 -28.25 30.53
CA LEU A 207 -19.78 -29.53 30.95
C LEU A 207 -18.72 -30.64 30.99
N LEU A 208 -17.87 -30.73 29.97
CA LEU A 208 -16.76 -31.67 29.88
C LEU A 208 -15.78 -31.46 31.03
N ILE A 209 -15.40 -30.22 31.27
CA ILE A 209 -14.53 -29.85 32.40
C ILE A 209 -15.18 -30.22 33.75
N TYR A 210 -16.46 -29.91 33.91
CA TYR A 210 -17.22 -30.23 35.10
C TYR A 210 -17.26 -31.75 35.36
N VAL A 211 -17.49 -32.55 34.32
CA VAL A 211 -17.52 -34.01 34.39
C VAL A 211 -16.14 -34.57 34.77
N LEU A 212 -15.06 -34.04 34.15
CA LEU A 212 -13.67 -34.45 34.44
C LEU A 212 -13.24 -34.07 35.84
N LEU A 213 -13.61 -32.89 36.35
CA LEU A 213 -13.32 -32.47 37.73
C LEU A 213 -14.14 -33.29 38.73
N ARG A 214 -15.39 -33.66 38.40
CA ARG A 214 -16.25 -34.50 39.27
C ARG A 214 -15.70 -35.91 39.43
N GLN A 215 -15.02 -36.44 38.43
CA GLN A 215 -14.42 -37.78 38.48
C GLN A 215 -13.10 -37.86 39.26
N GLY A 216 -12.60 -36.74 39.78
CA GLY A 216 -11.34 -36.67 40.56
C GLY A 216 -10.10 -37.17 39.82
N LYS A 217 -10.22 -37.33 38.52
CA LYS A 217 -9.09 -37.71 37.66
C LYS A 217 -8.20 -36.51 37.40
N LYS A 218 -6.92 -36.66 37.63
CA LYS A 218 -5.92 -35.71 37.13
C LYS A 218 -5.94 -35.74 35.62
N VAL A 219 -6.47 -34.70 35.00
CA VAL A 219 -6.50 -34.55 33.53
C VAL A 219 -5.08 -34.28 33.07
N SER A 220 -4.51 -35.19 32.27
CA SER A 220 -3.22 -34.93 31.68
C SER A 220 -3.36 -33.84 30.59
N TYR A 221 -2.39 -32.91 30.53
CA TYR A 221 -2.37 -31.87 29.50
C TYR A 221 -2.43 -32.42 28.06
N GLY A 222 -1.87 -33.61 27.83
CA GLY A 222 -1.93 -34.25 26.52
C GLY A 222 -3.36 -34.53 26.05
N TRP A 223 -4.29 -34.95 26.95
CA TRP A 223 -5.68 -35.11 26.60
C TRP A 223 -6.40 -33.81 26.33
N LEU A 224 -6.05 -32.76 27.05
CA LEU A 224 -6.60 -31.42 26.79
C LEU A 224 -6.19 -30.90 25.40
N TRP A 225 -4.92 -31.03 25.05
CA TRP A 225 -4.42 -30.66 23.71
C TRP A 225 -5.03 -31.51 22.60
N LEU A 226 -5.24 -32.84 22.85
CA LEU A 226 -5.95 -33.69 21.89
C LEU A 226 -7.40 -33.28 21.69
N CYS A 227 -8.10 -32.89 22.76
CA CYS A 227 -9.47 -32.37 22.65
C CYS A 227 -9.56 -31.03 21.91
N VAL A 228 -8.58 -30.12 22.17
CA VAL A 228 -8.48 -28.85 21.49
C VAL A 228 -8.18 -29.07 20.01
N LEU A 229 -7.21 -29.94 19.68
CA LEU A 229 -6.87 -30.28 18.30
C LEU A 229 -8.03 -30.98 17.58
N ALA A 230 -8.72 -31.91 18.24
CA ALA A 230 -9.90 -32.58 17.67
C ALA A 230 -11.06 -31.62 17.42
N SER A 231 -11.29 -30.67 18.33
CA SER A 231 -12.29 -29.60 18.12
C SER A 231 -11.94 -28.72 16.94
N TYR A 232 -10.65 -28.39 16.80
CA TYR A 232 -10.12 -27.58 15.72
C TYR A 232 -10.27 -28.30 14.38
N MET A 233 -9.86 -29.59 14.29
CA MET A 233 -10.00 -30.42 13.09
C MET A 233 -11.45 -30.66 12.71
N TYR A 234 -12.32 -30.94 13.67
CA TYR A 234 -13.76 -31.09 13.42
C TYR A 234 -14.37 -29.86 12.79
N ARG A 235 -13.89 -28.69 13.16
CA ARG A 235 -14.39 -27.42 12.71
C ARG A 235 -13.91 -27.05 11.32
N ILE A 236 -12.63 -27.24 11.00
CA ILE A 236 -12.09 -27.07 9.65
C ILE A 236 -12.87 -27.94 8.65
N TYR A 237 -13.31 -29.12 9.09
CA TYR A 237 -14.02 -30.05 8.21
C TYR A 237 -15.49 -29.65 7.97
N TYR A 238 -16.19 -29.09 8.97
CA TYR A 238 -17.64 -28.88 8.91
C TYR A 238 -18.08 -27.43 8.65
N PHE A 239 -17.26 -26.42 8.91
CA PHE A 239 -17.69 -25.03 8.83
C PHE A 239 -16.58 -24.11 8.33
N TYR A 240 -16.68 -23.71 7.08
CA TYR A 240 -15.81 -22.70 6.47
C TYR A 240 -16.28 -21.28 6.85
N ASN A 241 -16.23 -20.96 8.16
CA ASN A 241 -16.55 -19.61 8.64
C ASN A 241 -15.36 -19.07 9.44
N PRO A 242 -14.61 -18.05 8.91
CA PRO A 242 -13.43 -17.51 9.54
C PRO A 242 -13.69 -16.91 10.93
N TYR A 243 -14.80 -16.26 11.16
CA TYR A 243 -15.11 -15.59 12.44
C TYR A 243 -15.23 -16.55 13.64
N LEU A 244 -15.63 -17.77 13.38
CA LEU A 244 -15.73 -18.78 14.41
C LEU A 244 -14.36 -19.38 14.83
N LEU A 245 -13.31 -19.21 13.99
CA LEU A 245 -11.95 -19.65 14.29
C LEU A 245 -11.35 -18.78 15.42
N ASP A 246 -11.61 -17.50 15.39
CA ASP A 246 -11.08 -16.50 16.33
C ASP A 246 -11.65 -16.71 17.74
N ALA A 247 -12.93 -17.04 17.83
CA ALA A 247 -13.55 -17.41 19.10
C ALA A 247 -12.95 -18.64 19.72
N GLN A 248 -12.66 -19.63 18.91
CA GLN A 248 -12.11 -20.88 19.39
C GLN A 248 -10.72 -20.69 19.95
N ILE A 249 -9.92 -19.82 19.36
CA ILE A 249 -8.58 -19.44 19.84
C ILE A 249 -8.69 -18.71 21.17
N VAL A 250 -9.52 -17.68 21.26
CA VAL A 250 -9.75 -16.92 22.50
C VAL A 250 -10.30 -17.85 23.60
N PHE A 251 -11.28 -18.70 23.28
CA PHE A 251 -11.84 -19.64 24.23
C PHE A 251 -10.83 -20.71 24.70
N THR A 252 -10.06 -21.28 23.76
CA THR A 252 -8.99 -22.23 24.06
C THR A 252 -7.94 -21.60 24.96
N PHE A 253 -7.59 -20.33 24.67
CA PHE A 253 -6.67 -19.54 25.47
C PHE A 253 -7.20 -19.33 26.90
N LEU A 254 -8.46 -18.93 27.07
CA LEU A 254 -9.07 -18.73 28.39
C LEU A 254 -9.18 -20.04 29.17
N LEU A 255 -9.46 -21.12 28.45
CA LEU A 255 -9.43 -22.48 29.02
C LEU A 255 -8.03 -22.88 29.51
N CYS A 256 -7.00 -22.58 28.71
CA CYS A 256 -5.59 -22.77 29.12
C CYS A 256 -5.27 -21.92 30.33
N LEU A 257 -5.65 -20.64 30.38
CA LEU A 257 -5.49 -19.79 31.55
C LEU A 257 -6.20 -20.36 32.80
N PHE A 258 -7.41 -20.90 32.66
CA PHE A 258 -8.17 -21.52 33.73
C PHE A 258 -7.44 -22.74 34.32
N PHE A 259 -6.96 -23.63 33.44
CA PHE A 259 -6.22 -24.82 33.89
C PHE A 259 -4.90 -24.48 34.53
N LEU A 260 -4.19 -23.47 33.99
CA LEU A 260 -2.89 -23.03 34.51
C LEU A 260 -2.98 -22.42 35.89
N SER A 261 -4.10 -21.80 36.19
CA SER A 261 -4.32 -21.17 37.48
C SER A 261 -4.70 -22.13 38.58
N HIS A 262 -5.00 -23.41 38.22
CA HIS A 262 -5.56 -24.42 39.16
C HIS A 262 -4.63 -25.52 39.57
N GLN A 263 -3.41 -25.58 39.01
CA GLN A 263 -2.50 -26.66 39.38
C GLN A 263 -1.24 -26.17 40.04
N ASP A 264 -0.89 -26.86 41.19
CA ASP A 264 0.50 -27.17 41.53
C ASP A 264 1.05 -28.02 40.37
N LEU A 265 1.53 -27.38 39.32
CA LEU A 265 2.15 -28.01 38.18
C LEU A 265 3.43 -28.70 38.68
N GLU A 266 3.40 -30.00 38.82
CA GLU A 266 4.64 -30.76 38.75
C GLU A 266 5.34 -30.29 37.47
N LYS A 267 6.49 -29.66 37.67
CA LYS A 267 7.31 -29.04 36.61
C LYS A 267 7.36 -29.98 35.43
N GLY A 268 6.67 -29.62 34.37
CA GLY A 268 6.47 -30.45 33.19
C GLY A 268 7.78 -31.04 32.73
N LYS A 269 7.76 -32.30 32.30
CA LYS A 269 8.95 -33.04 31.87
C LYS A 269 9.74 -32.15 30.89
N ILE A 270 11.06 -32.26 30.95
CA ILE A 270 12.01 -31.50 30.09
C ILE A 270 11.54 -31.35 28.62
N TRP A 271 10.88 -32.35 28.07
CA TRP A 271 10.32 -32.35 26.72
C TRP A 271 9.25 -31.30 26.44
N SER A 272 8.33 -31.02 27.37
CA SER A 272 7.28 -30.00 27.17
C SER A 272 7.87 -28.59 27.10
N ARG A 273 9.00 -28.35 27.76
CA ARG A 273 9.76 -27.11 27.67
C ARG A 273 10.38 -26.92 26.29
N TYR A 274 11.01 -27.97 25.73
CA TYR A 274 11.57 -27.91 24.39
C TYR A 274 10.48 -27.70 23.33
N ILE A 275 9.34 -28.38 23.48
CA ILE A 275 8.20 -28.20 22.56
C ILE A 275 7.71 -26.72 22.57
N ALA A 276 7.55 -26.12 23.76
CA ALA A 276 7.17 -24.72 23.89
C ALA A 276 8.21 -23.76 23.26
N MET A 277 9.50 -24.06 23.44
CA MET A 277 10.59 -23.28 22.85
C MET A 277 10.63 -23.41 21.32
N MET A 278 10.30 -24.57 20.77
CA MET A 278 10.20 -24.78 19.31
C MET A 278 8.91 -24.22 18.72
N ALA A 279 7.81 -24.22 19.46
CA ALA A 279 6.54 -23.64 19.02
C ALA A 279 6.56 -22.11 18.97
N ALA A 280 7.43 -21.46 19.75
CA ALA A 280 7.46 -20.03 19.86
C ALA A 280 7.80 -19.30 18.54
N PRO A 281 8.84 -19.69 17.78
CA PRO A 281 9.10 -19.09 16.46
C PRO A 281 7.95 -19.30 15.47
N LEU A 282 7.30 -20.46 15.49
CA LEU A 282 6.13 -20.73 14.66
C LEU A 282 4.97 -19.79 14.98
N LEU A 283 4.68 -19.62 16.30
CA LEU A 283 3.68 -18.64 16.72
C LEU A 283 4.08 -17.21 16.34
N GLY A 284 5.36 -16.86 16.40
CA GLY A 284 5.87 -15.56 15.97
C GLY A 284 5.61 -15.31 14.49
N VAL A 285 5.87 -16.28 13.63
CA VAL A 285 5.53 -16.22 12.20
C VAL A 285 4.01 -16.09 12.03
N CYS A 286 3.21 -16.94 12.70
CA CYS A 286 1.75 -16.83 12.60
C CYS A 286 1.20 -15.47 13.06
N ILE A 287 1.82 -14.83 14.07
CA ILE A 287 1.42 -13.49 14.51
C ILE A 287 1.67 -12.46 13.41
N VAL A 288 2.91 -12.41 12.88
CA VAL A 288 3.26 -11.37 11.93
C VAL A 288 2.54 -11.53 10.60
N GLU A 289 2.47 -12.74 10.06
CA GLU A 289 1.82 -12.99 8.77
C GLU A 289 0.31 -12.72 8.88
N LYS A 290 -0.35 -13.22 9.94
CA LYS A 290 -1.81 -13.04 10.07
C LYS A 290 -2.22 -11.60 10.31
N VAL A 291 -1.50 -10.86 11.16
CA VAL A 291 -1.79 -9.43 11.38
C VAL A 291 -1.52 -8.62 10.12
N SER A 292 -0.53 -8.98 9.33
CA SER A 292 -0.21 -8.33 8.05
C SER A 292 -1.17 -8.73 6.91
N ASN A 293 -2.17 -9.55 7.19
CA ASN A 293 -3.11 -10.13 6.22
C ASN A 293 -2.44 -10.98 5.13
N ILE A 294 -1.35 -11.64 5.48
CA ILE A 294 -0.63 -12.56 4.61
C ILE A 294 -1.15 -13.99 4.84
N ASP A 295 -1.57 -14.64 3.77
CA ASP A 295 -2.00 -16.03 3.83
C ASP A 295 -0.79 -16.98 3.84
N ILE A 296 -0.51 -17.55 5.00
CA ILE A 296 0.60 -18.50 5.21
C ILE A 296 0.51 -19.71 4.25
N SER A 297 -0.67 -20.06 3.76
CA SER A 297 -0.84 -21.18 2.83
C SER A 297 -0.27 -20.91 1.43
N GLN A 298 -0.06 -19.65 1.08
CA GLN A 298 0.54 -19.22 -0.18
C GLN A 298 2.07 -19.27 -0.14
N LEU A 299 2.66 -19.26 1.06
CA LEU A 299 4.11 -19.37 1.20
C LEU A 299 4.61 -20.73 0.72
N SER A 300 5.65 -20.74 -0.10
CA SER A 300 6.35 -21.97 -0.42
C SER A 300 6.94 -22.60 0.86
N ALA A 301 7.10 -23.93 0.87
CA ALA A 301 7.69 -24.61 2.02
C ALA A 301 9.10 -24.07 2.36
N GLN A 302 9.87 -23.65 1.36
CA GLN A 302 11.20 -23.05 1.55
C GLN A 302 11.07 -21.70 2.27
N MET A 303 10.18 -20.81 1.82
CA MET A 303 9.98 -19.49 2.43
C MET A 303 9.43 -19.63 3.85
N PHE A 304 8.48 -20.52 4.08
CA PHE A 304 7.96 -20.77 5.41
C PHE A 304 9.07 -21.22 6.38
N ILE A 305 9.91 -22.21 6.00
CA ILE A 305 11.01 -22.68 6.83
C ILE A 305 12.02 -21.56 7.09
N LEU A 306 12.34 -20.75 6.08
CA LEU A 306 13.29 -19.65 6.20
C LEU A 306 12.79 -18.60 7.21
N ASN A 307 11.51 -18.19 7.11
CA ASN A 307 10.87 -17.29 8.09
C ASN A 307 10.93 -17.87 9.51
N VAL A 308 10.64 -19.16 9.67
CA VAL A 308 10.70 -19.83 11.00
C VAL A 308 12.12 -19.84 11.56
N VAL A 309 13.14 -20.10 10.74
CA VAL A 309 14.54 -20.10 11.19
C VAL A 309 15.00 -18.70 11.61
N LEU A 310 14.67 -17.67 10.81
CA LEU A 310 14.96 -16.27 11.15
C LEU A 310 14.26 -15.86 12.44
N MET A 311 12.99 -16.20 12.59
CA MET A 311 12.22 -15.96 13.80
C MET A 311 12.80 -16.72 15.00
N ALA A 312 13.34 -17.93 14.82
CA ALA A 312 13.99 -18.69 15.87
C ALA A 312 15.27 -18.01 16.37
N LEU A 313 16.09 -17.45 15.48
CA LEU A 313 17.26 -16.64 15.85
C LEU A 313 16.84 -15.41 16.63
N TYR A 314 15.82 -14.70 16.15
CA TYR A 314 15.25 -13.54 16.82
C TYR A 314 14.78 -13.85 18.26
N PHE A 315 13.98 -14.90 18.43
CA PHE A 315 13.54 -15.34 19.75
C PHE A 315 14.72 -15.80 20.64
N SER A 316 15.74 -16.46 20.06
CA SER A 316 16.94 -16.87 20.77
C SER A 316 17.71 -15.67 21.32
N ILE A 317 17.81 -14.59 20.55
CA ILE A 317 18.46 -13.36 21.00
C ILE A 317 17.72 -12.79 22.23
N TRP A 318 16.43 -12.52 22.12
CA TRP A 318 15.64 -11.93 23.21
C TRP A 318 15.56 -12.82 24.45
N ALA A 319 15.33 -14.12 24.28
CA ALA A 319 15.22 -15.10 25.36
C ALA A 319 16.51 -15.19 26.20
N ASN A 320 17.65 -14.90 25.62
CA ASN A 320 18.96 -15.00 26.25
C ASN A 320 19.59 -13.65 26.60
N LEU A 321 19.05 -12.53 26.06
CA LEU A 321 19.53 -11.19 26.34
C LEU A 321 19.11 -10.70 27.74
N VAL A 322 17.96 -11.12 28.24
CA VAL A 322 17.36 -10.63 29.48
C VAL A 322 17.71 -11.57 30.66
N ARG A 323 17.96 -10.99 31.84
CA ARG A 323 18.32 -11.78 33.04
C ARG A 323 17.20 -12.70 33.50
N PHE A 324 15.95 -12.26 33.36
CA PHE A 324 14.76 -13.07 33.67
C PHE A 324 14.32 -13.78 32.41
N LYS A 325 14.44 -15.09 32.36
CA LYS A 325 14.21 -15.89 31.15
C LYS A 325 12.84 -15.67 30.53
N ASN A 326 11.78 -15.56 31.35
CA ASN A 326 10.42 -15.31 30.83
C ASN A 326 10.26 -13.93 30.18
N LEU A 327 10.92 -12.91 30.75
CA LEU A 327 10.81 -11.54 30.26
C LEU A 327 11.35 -11.39 28.83
N GLY A 328 12.45 -12.11 28.50
CA GLY A 328 12.99 -12.14 27.13
C GLY A 328 12.01 -12.70 26.12
N TRP A 329 11.29 -13.77 26.48
CA TRP A 329 10.25 -14.34 25.62
C TRP A 329 9.05 -13.40 25.45
N TYR A 330 8.64 -12.72 26.54
CA TYR A 330 7.56 -11.73 26.45
C TYR A 330 7.94 -10.55 25.55
N PHE A 331 9.19 -10.08 25.61
CA PHE A 331 9.70 -9.07 24.71
C PHE A 331 9.72 -9.52 23.25
N ALA A 332 10.14 -10.77 22.98
CA ALA A 332 10.15 -11.30 21.62
C ALA A 332 8.74 -11.33 21.03
N TYR A 333 7.77 -11.89 21.75
CA TYR A 333 6.39 -11.92 21.30
C TYR A 333 5.78 -10.52 21.16
N GLY A 334 6.01 -9.64 22.16
CA GLY A 334 5.47 -8.29 22.15
C GLY A 334 6.01 -7.44 21.01
N SER A 335 7.31 -7.52 20.73
CA SER A 335 7.93 -6.76 19.63
C SER A 335 7.51 -7.27 18.25
N VAL A 336 7.37 -8.60 18.07
CA VAL A 336 6.81 -9.18 16.83
C VAL A 336 5.38 -8.68 16.60
N PHE A 337 4.54 -8.68 17.64
CA PHE A 337 3.17 -8.20 17.52
C PHE A 337 3.11 -6.70 17.21
N VAL A 338 3.93 -5.88 17.88
CA VAL A 338 3.99 -4.44 17.61
C VAL A 338 4.44 -4.17 16.17
N LEU A 339 5.47 -4.88 15.70
CA LEU A 339 5.93 -4.74 14.31
C LEU A 339 4.87 -5.16 13.29
N ALA A 340 4.13 -6.24 13.59
CA ALA A 340 3.03 -6.70 12.77
C ALA A 340 1.89 -5.66 12.68
N VAL A 341 1.55 -5.02 13.81
CA VAL A 341 0.54 -3.95 13.85
C VAL A 341 1.01 -2.71 13.08
N ILE A 342 2.29 -2.35 13.21
CA ILE A 342 2.88 -1.26 12.42
C ILE A 342 2.76 -1.59 10.93
N ASN A 343 3.18 -2.78 10.51
CA ASN A 343 3.08 -3.21 9.11
C ASN A 343 1.63 -3.19 8.61
N TYR A 344 0.68 -3.65 9.42
CA TYR A 344 -0.74 -3.59 9.07
C TYR A 344 -1.19 -2.17 8.73
N TYR A 345 -0.89 -1.18 9.60
CA TYR A 345 -1.29 0.19 9.35
C TYR A 345 -0.50 0.86 8.22
N VAL A 346 0.78 0.54 8.05
CA VAL A 346 1.56 1.03 6.91
C VAL A 346 0.93 0.55 5.60
N ILE A 347 0.55 -0.72 5.50
CA ILE A 347 -0.15 -1.25 4.32
C ILE A 347 -1.51 -0.56 4.13
N GLN A 348 -2.26 -0.31 5.20
CA GLN A 348 -3.57 0.36 5.09
C GLN A 348 -3.46 1.80 4.57
N PHE A 349 -2.47 2.55 5.05
CA PHE A 349 -2.35 3.98 4.74
C PHE A 349 -1.47 4.27 3.53
N LYS A 350 -0.37 3.53 3.38
CA LYS A 350 0.63 3.80 2.34
C LYS A 350 0.60 2.81 1.17
N LYS A 351 -0.20 1.73 1.29
CA LYS A 351 -0.34 0.67 0.27
C LYS A 351 0.94 -0.12 -0.05
N TYR A 352 1.95 -0.03 0.79
CA TYR A 352 3.15 -0.85 0.72
C TYR A 352 3.52 -1.45 2.07
N ALA A 353 4.30 -2.53 2.10
CA ALA A 353 4.73 -3.18 3.34
C ALA A 353 5.88 -2.40 3.99
N VAL A 354 5.94 -2.42 5.34
CA VAL A 354 6.98 -1.74 6.09
C VAL A 354 8.38 -2.20 5.69
N SER A 355 9.24 -1.26 5.38
CA SER A 355 10.64 -1.48 5.04
C SER A 355 11.58 -1.08 6.19
N PRO A 356 12.85 -1.48 6.18
CA PRO A 356 13.83 -0.95 7.13
C PRO A 356 14.02 0.57 7.03
N ALA A 357 13.78 1.19 5.86
CA ALA A 357 13.82 2.64 5.68
C ALA A 357 12.77 3.36 6.51
N ASP A 358 11.55 2.80 6.61
CA ASP A 358 10.48 3.37 7.44
C ASP A 358 10.88 3.44 8.92
N LEU A 359 11.72 2.51 9.39
CA LEU A 359 12.24 2.56 10.77
C LEU A 359 13.23 3.71 10.98
N LEU A 360 13.96 4.13 9.94
CA LEU A 360 14.87 5.28 10.00
C LEU A 360 14.07 6.59 10.02
N GLN A 361 12.88 6.59 9.39
CA GLN A 361 11.98 7.74 9.33
C GLN A 361 10.90 7.74 10.43
N PHE A 362 11.11 6.99 11.51
CA PHE A 362 10.12 6.82 12.59
C PHE A 362 9.62 8.15 13.18
N ASN A 363 10.47 9.17 13.29
CA ASN A 363 10.07 10.49 13.78
C ASN A 363 9.10 11.20 12.82
N THR A 364 9.29 11.06 11.51
CA THR A 364 8.39 11.60 10.48
C THR A 364 7.05 10.89 10.55
N ALA A 365 7.08 9.55 10.66
CA ALA A 365 5.87 8.74 10.79
C ALA A 365 5.05 9.11 12.05
N LEU A 366 5.71 9.42 13.18
CA LEU A 366 5.00 9.88 14.39
C LEU A 366 4.33 11.24 14.22
N ASN A 367 4.92 12.14 13.43
CA ASN A 367 4.35 13.47 13.21
C ASN A 367 3.06 13.41 12.37
N VAL A 368 2.95 12.44 11.47
CA VAL A 368 1.79 12.24 10.58
C VAL A 368 0.77 11.28 11.20
N ALA A 369 1.16 10.49 12.19
CA ALA A 369 0.30 9.46 12.79
C ALA A 369 -0.99 10.03 13.43
N GLY A 370 -1.00 11.32 13.81
CA GLY A 370 -2.17 11.99 14.38
C GLY A 370 -3.31 12.23 13.39
N ASP A 371 -3.02 12.23 12.10
CA ASP A 371 -3.96 12.59 11.03
C ASP A 371 -4.76 11.39 10.51
N TYR A 372 -4.37 10.17 10.92
CA TYR A 372 -5.00 8.93 10.49
C TYR A 372 -6.03 8.39 11.51
N GLN A 373 -7.10 7.81 11.00
CA GLN A 373 -8.07 7.08 11.82
C GLN A 373 -7.67 5.61 11.94
N TYR A 374 -7.46 5.15 13.18
CA TYR A 374 -7.04 3.78 13.48
C TYR A 374 -8.23 2.92 13.86
N TYR A 375 -8.49 1.89 13.08
CA TYR A 375 -9.55 0.91 13.37
C TYR A 375 -8.94 -0.42 13.80
N LEU A 376 -9.52 -1.00 14.84
CA LEU A 376 -9.09 -2.31 15.33
C LEU A 376 -9.69 -3.40 14.42
N SER A 377 -8.84 -4.04 13.61
CA SER A 377 -9.27 -5.11 12.71
C SER A 377 -9.35 -6.48 13.41
N ASP A 378 -10.07 -7.40 12.79
CA ASP A 378 -10.15 -8.79 13.26
C ASP A 378 -8.78 -9.48 13.20
N ASP A 379 -7.93 -9.14 12.24
CA ASP A 379 -6.57 -9.67 12.12
C ASP A 379 -5.69 -9.24 13.28
N ILE A 380 -5.77 -7.98 13.73
CA ILE A 380 -5.07 -7.50 14.92
C ILE A 380 -5.60 -8.23 16.17
N LEU A 381 -6.91 -8.42 16.31
CA LEU A 381 -7.50 -9.17 17.42
C LEU A 381 -7.06 -10.63 17.43
N TYR A 382 -6.99 -11.26 16.25
CA TYR A 382 -6.48 -12.61 16.08
C TYR A 382 -5.01 -12.70 16.50
N GLY A 383 -4.16 -11.80 16.02
CA GLY A 383 -2.75 -11.70 16.40
C GLY A 383 -2.56 -11.50 17.91
N ALA A 384 -3.41 -10.66 18.53
CA ALA A 384 -3.43 -10.48 19.97
C ALA A 384 -3.78 -11.78 20.73
N GLY A 385 -4.70 -12.59 20.20
CA GLY A 385 -5.01 -13.92 20.72
C GLY A 385 -3.81 -14.86 20.69
N LEU A 386 -3.07 -14.90 19.58
CA LEU A 386 -1.84 -15.67 19.42
C LEU A 386 -0.71 -15.17 20.35
N LEU A 387 -0.55 -13.85 20.49
CA LEU A 387 0.38 -13.22 21.42
C LEU A 387 0.11 -13.71 22.86
N ILE A 388 -1.14 -13.65 23.28
CA ILE A 388 -1.57 -14.08 24.60
C ILE A 388 -1.31 -15.58 24.78
N LEU A 389 -1.57 -16.41 23.77
CA LEU A 389 -1.21 -17.84 23.78
C LEU A 389 0.31 -18.04 24.00
N GLY A 390 1.15 -17.30 23.28
CA GLY A 390 2.61 -17.32 23.44
C GLY A 390 3.07 -16.93 24.84
N ILE A 391 2.47 -15.88 25.43
CA ILE A 391 2.73 -15.43 26.80
C ILE A 391 2.36 -16.54 27.81
N VAL A 392 1.22 -17.21 27.61
CA VAL A 392 0.78 -18.32 28.47
C VAL A 392 1.71 -19.50 28.37
N LEU A 393 2.06 -19.96 27.17
CA LEU A 393 3.00 -21.06 26.98
C LEU A 393 4.34 -20.75 27.63
N THR A 394 4.82 -19.52 27.52
CA THR A 394 6.04 -19.06 28.19
C THR A 394 5.91 -19.14 29.70
N LYS A 395 4.81 -18.66 30.27
CA LYS A 395 4.59 -18.68 31.72
C LYS A 395 4.52 -20.09 32.28
N VAL A 396 3.95 -21.04 31.53
CA VAL A 396 3.77 -22.43 31.95
C VAL A 396 5.06 -23.22 31.92
N TYR A 397 5.78 -23.12 30.80
CA TYR A 397 6.85 -24.04 30.49
C TYR A 397 8.24 -23.45 30.72
N ILE A 398 8.38 -22.13 30.78
CA ILE A 398 9.66 -21.46 31.02
C ILE A 398 9.74 -20.95 32.46
N PRO A 399 10.68 -21.43 33.27
CA PRO A 399 10.75 -21.08 34.70
C PRO A 399 11.07 -19.60 34.93
N GLU A 400 10.41 -18.98 35.91
CA GLU A 400 10.58 -17.57 36.32
C GLU A 400 11.91 -17.31 37.06
N THR A 401 12.77 -18.30 37.18
CA THR A 401 14.01 -18.19 37.97
C THR A 401 15.01 -17.25 37.31
N SER A 402 15.55 -16.34 38.12
CA SER A 402 16.72 -15.55 37.69
C SER A 402 17.92 -16.48 37.52
N ALA A 403 18.58 -16.39 36.38
CA ALA A 403 19.78 -17.17 36.13
C ALA A 403 20.89 -16.81 37.13
N GLY A 404 21.55 -17.82 37.73
CA GLY A 404 22.78 -17.61 38.46
C GLY A 404 23.88 -17.01 37.56
N ARG A 405 24.92 -16.42 38.12
CA ARG A 405 25.96 -15.72 37.35
C ARG A 405 26.53 -16.53 36.17
N LYS A 406 26.76 -17.83 36.36
CA LYS A 406 27.27 -18.73 35.30
C LYS A 406 26.23 -18.98 34.21
N GLU A 407 24.97 -19.20 34.57
CA GLU A 407 23.88 -19.39 33.60
C GLU A 407 23.60 -18.12 32.85
N PHE A 408 23.65 -16.95 33.50
CA PHE A 408 23.51 -15.66 32.89
C PHE A 408 24.60 -15.39 31.85
N LEU A 409 25.86 -15.65 32.16
CA LEU A 409 26.95 -15.51 31.18
C LEU A 409 26.81 -16.47 30.00
N ARG A 410 26.36 -17.72 30.25
CA ARG A 410 26.07 -18.68 29.18
C ARG A 410 24.92 -18.17 28.27
N SER A 411 23.85 -17.65 28.86
CA SER A 411 22.74 -17.06 28.08
C SER A 411 23.21 -15.88 27.24
N LYS A 412 24.03 -14.99 27.78
CA LYS A 412 24.61 -13.88 27.00
C LYS A 412 25.48 -14.37 25.84
N ALA A 413 26.28 -15.43 26.07
CA ALA A 413 27.06 -16.03 24.99
C ALA A 413 26.14 -16.60 23.87
N ILE A 414 25.05 -17.26 24.25
CA ILE A 414 24.05 -17.76 23.25
C ILE A 414 23.43 -16.60 22.51
N ALA A 415 23.00 -15.52 23.18
CA ALA A 415 22.44 -14.34 22.52
C ALA A 415 23.44 -13.72 21.56
N ALA A 416 24.71 -13.57 21.99
CA ALA A 416 25.76 -13.02 21.13
C ALA A 416 26.04 -13.92 19.90
N VAL A 417 26.12 -15.25 20.10
CA VAL A 417 26.28 -16.19 18.99
C VAL A 417 25.10 -16.12 18.02
N SER A 418 23.86 -16.08 18.54
CA SER A 418 22.66 -15.96 17.69
C SER A 418 22.64 -14.64 16.92
N LEU A 419 23.05 -13.54 17.53
CA LEU A 419 23.14 -12.23 16.89
C LEU A 419 24.23 -12.22 15.80
N VAL A 420 25.43 -12.72 16.11
CA VAL A 420 26.52 -12.84 15.15
C VAL A 420 26.15 -13.76 13.99
N ALA A 421 25.45 -14.87 14.27
CA ALA A 421 24.96 -15.77 13.24
C ALA A 421 23.94 -15.07 12.32
N LEU A 422 23.00 -14.31 12.89
CA LEU A 422 22.01 -13.56 12.10
C LEU A 422 22.68 -12.48 11.25
N ILE A 423 23.50 -11.63 11.86
CA ILE A 423 24.20 -10.55 11.17
C ILE A 423 25.14 -11.14 10.10
N GLY A 424 25.91 -12.16 10.45
CA GLY A 424 26.82 -12.81 9.51
C GLY A 424 26.10 -13.46 8.34
N TRP A 425 24.94 -14.08 8.60
CA TRP A 425 24.11 -14.67 7.55
C TRP A 425 23.56 -13.60 6.60
N VAL A 426 22.98 -12.54 7.15
CA VAL A 426 22.42 -11.42 6.37
C VAL A 426 23.53 -10.66 5.61
N HIS A 427 24.76 -10.60 6.15
CA HIS A 427 25.85 -9.86 5.50
C HIS A 427 26.56 -10.66 4.40
N VAL A 428 26.67 -12.00 4.59
CA VAL A 428 27.47 -12.87 3.68
C VAL A 428 26.60 -13.46 2.57
N VAL A 429 25.32 -13.69 2.83
CA VAL A 429 24.44 -14.38 1.88
C VAL A 429 23.49 -13.36 1.27
N ASP A 430 23.56 -13.22 -0.05
CA ASP A 430 22.53 -12.52 -0.83
C ASP A 430 21.25 -13.38 -0.79
N PHE A 431 20.24 -12.86 -0.09
CA PHE A 431 18.98 -13.58 0.10
C PHE A 431 18.19 -13.68 -1.19
N GLN A 432 18.15 -12.63 -1.98
CA GLN A 432 17.38 -12.59 -3.22
C GLN A 432 17.91 -13.63 -4.23
N GLN A 433 19.21 -13.64 -4.48
CA GLN A 433 19.81 -14.57 -5.43
C GLN A 433 19.84 -16.01 -4.89
N THR A 434 20.30 -16.20 -3.62
CA THR A 434 20.51 -17.54 -3.06
C THR A 434 19.21 -18.32 -2.88
N TYR A 435 18.16 -17.64 -2.40
CA TYR A 435 16.87 -18.28 -2.12
C TYR A 435 15.85 -18.05 -3.22
N LYS A 436 16.22 -17.38 -4.33
CA LYS A 436 15.35 -17.05 -5.47
C LYS A 436 14.09 -16.31 -5.02
N ILE A 437 14.28 -15.27 -4.20
CA ILE A 437 13.18 -14.49 -3.67
C ILE A 437 12.59 -13.67 -4.82
N SER A 438 11.29 -13.84 -5.08
CA SER A 438 10.53 -12.99 -5.97
C SER A 438 10.38 -11.62 -5.34
N TRP A 439 10.85 -10.59 -6.03
CA TRP A 439 10.75 -9.23 -5.55
C TRP A 439 9.98 -8.39 -6.56
N ASN A 440 8.86 -7.82 -6.12
CA ASN A 440 8.06 -6.90 -6.89
C ASN A 440 8.26 -5.48 -6.35
N ASP A 441 8.94 -4.63 -7.12
CA ASP A 441 9.19 -3.25 -6.73
C ASP A 441 7.93 -2.37 -6.81
N TRP A 442 6.91 -2.80 -7.54
CA TRP A 442 5.61 -2.15 -7.66
C TRP A 442 4.69 -2.40 -6.49
N ASP A 443 4.65 -3.64 -6.06
CA ASP A 443 3.78 -4.10 -4.99
C ASP A 443 4.61 -4.86 -3.96
N THR A 444 5.12 -4.11 -3.00
CA THR A 444 5.85 -4.72 -1.89
C THR A 444 4.94 -5.58 -1.03
N THR A 445 3.61 -5.36 -1.05
CA THR A 445 2.67 -6.22 -0.32
C THR A 445 2.60 -7.61 -0.96
N GLU A 446 2.63 -7.69 -2.29
CA GLU A 446 2.76 -8.95 -3.02
C GLU A 446 4.08 -9.65 -2.67
N THR A 447 5.21 -8.91 -2.68
CA THR A 447 6.51 -9.44 -2.28
C THR A 447 6.45 -10.10 -0.89
N TYR A 448 5.84 -9.41 0.08
CA TYR A 448 5.70 -9.93 1.45
C TYR A 448 4.74 -11.11 1.52
N SER A 449 3.67 -11.13 0.71
CA SER A 449 2.75 -12.26 0.66
C SER A 449 3.38 -13.53 0.09
N GLN A 450 4.26 -13.40 -0.90
CA GLN A 450 4.93 -14.54 -1.53
C GLN A 450 6.11 -15.08 -0.72
N ASN A 451 6.83 -14.22 0.02
CA ASN A 451 8.07 -14.61 0.71
C ASN A 451 7.96 -14.61 2.23
N GLY A 452 6.92 -14.00 2.79
CA GLY A 452 6.75 -13.80 4.24
C GLY A 452 7.53 -12.60 4.78
N PHE A 453 7.10 -12.11 5.94
CA PHE A 453 7.56 -10.86 6.52
C PHE A 453 9.07 -10.82 6.78
N MET A 454 9.61 -11.80 7.54
CA MET A 454 11.02 -11.77 7.98
C MET A 454 11.99 -11.84 6.80
N VAL A 455 11.67 -12.67 5.81
CA VAL A 455 12.49 -12.83 4.61
C VAL A 455 12.47 -11.55 3.79
N SER A 456 11.28 -11.00 3.51
CA SER A 456 11.12 -9.78 2.71
C SER A 456 11.77 -8.58 3.40
N PHE A 457 11.58 -8.42 4.71
CA PHE A 457 12.18 -7.33 5.48
C PHE A 457 13.72 -7.37 5.47
N ILE A 458 14.32 -8.58 5.57
CA ILE A 458 15.77 -8.74 5.48
C ILE A 458 16.28 -8.47 4.05
N THR A 459 15.57 -8.97 3.04
CA THR A 459 15.89 -8.70 1.64
C THR A 459 15.82 -7.20 1.33
N ALA A 460 14.78 -6.52 1.81
CA ALA A 460 14.68 -5.06 1.72
C ALA A 460 15.90 -4.36 2.37
N ALA A 461 16.32 -4.83 3.56
CA ALA A 461 17.50 -4.28 4.23
C ALA A 461 18.80 -4.48 3.43
N GLN A 462 18.92 -5.61 2.72
CA GLN A 462 20.08 -5.84 1.85
C GLN A 462 20.07 -4.94 0.61
N ARG A 463 18.88 -4.77 0.01
CA ARG A 463 18.68 -3.91 -1.18
C ARG A 463 18.95 -2.42 -0.90
N MET A 464 18.71 -1.98 0.33
CA MET A 464 19.04 -0.60 0.75
C MET A 464 20.55 -0.32 0.80
N LYS A 465 21.37 -1.36 0.80
CA LYS A 465 22.82 -1.18 0.90
C LYS A 465 23.38 -0.86 -0.47
N ILE A 466 23.83 0.37 -0.64
CA ILE A 466 24.62 0.77 -1.79
C ILE A 466 26.10 0.64 -1.41
N ASP A 467 26.83 -0.15 -2.17
CA ASP A 467 28.25 -0.34 -1.94
C ASP A 467 29.04 0.86 -2.47
N LYS A 468 30.10 1.22 -1.75
CA LYS A 468 31.02 2.26 -2.22
C LYS A 468 31.64 1.83 -3.55
N PRO A 469 31.67 2.71 -4.56
CA PRO A 469 32.37 2.43 -5.81
C PRO A 469 33.84 2.12 -5.56
N ASP A 470 34.44 1.26 -6.39
CA ASP A 470 35.85 0.94 -6.33
C ASP A 470 36.69 2.21 -6.47
N GLY A 471 37.69 2.37 -5.60
CA GLY A 471 38.55 3.55 -5.59
C GLY A 471 37.89 4.84 -5.06
N TYR A 472 36.69 4.77 -4.53
CA TYR A 472 35.98 5.92 -3.95
C TYR A 472 36.79 6.54 -2.77
N SER A 473 37.00 7.84 -2.83
CA SER A 473 37.37 8.69 -1.70
C SER A 473 36.70 10.07 -1.88
N LYS A 474 36.44 10.76 -0.78
CA LYS A 474 35.89 12.11 -0.81
C LYS A 474 36.77 13.07 -1.58
N GLU A 475 38.07 12.98 -1.36
CA GLU A 475 39.07 13.80 -2.03
C GLU A 475 39.06 13.61 -3.56
N TYR A 476 38.86 12.36 -4.02
CA TYR A 476 38.76 12.06 -5.44
C TYR A 476 37.47 12.59 -6.07
N ALA A 477 36.32 12.46 -5.36
CA ALA A 477 35.11 13.07 -5.82
C ALA A 477 35.20 14.60 -5.94
N GLU A 478 35.79 15.27 -4.94
CA GLU A 478 36.07 16.71 -4.99
C GLU A 478 37.06 17.09 -6.09
N GLU A 479 38.06 16.24 -6.41
CA GLU A 479 38.97 16.46 -7.51
C GLU A 479 38.27 16.44 -8.85
N ILE A 480 37.36 15.47 -9.07
CA ILE A 480 36.54 15.41 -10.28
C ILE A 480 35.69 16.69 -10.39
N LEU A 481 35.00 17.10 -9.35
CA LEU A 481 34.13 18.28 -9.37
C LEU A 481 34.90 19.57 -9.62
N ARG A 482 36.10 19.74 -9.07
CA ARG A 482 36.95 20.91 -9.30
C ARG A 482 37.32 21.12 -10.77
N ALA A 483 37.37 20.06 -11.57
CA ALA A 483 37.64 20.18 -13.00
C ALA A 483 36.50 20.88 -13.76
N TYR A 484 35.28 20.90 -13.14
CA TYR A 484 34.06 21.46 -13.71
C TYR A 484 33.59 22.71 -12.95
N GLU A 485 34.41 23.31 -12.08
CA GLU A 485 34.04 24.58 -11.44
C GLU A 485 33.83 25.66 -12.51
N PRO A 486 32.68 26.34 -12.49
CA PRO A 486 32.36 27.38 -13.48
C PRO A 486 33.35 28.51 -13.40
N SER A 487 33.79 29.00 -14.59
CA SER A 487 34.68 30.17 -14.69
C SER A 487 33.91 31.45 -14.35
N GLU A 488 34.66 32.51 -13.94
CA GLU A 488 34.06 33.84 -13.70
C GLU A 488 33.44 34.45 -14.98
N ASP A 489 33.80 33.94 -16.16
CA ASP A 489 33.36 34.40 -17.48
C ASP A 489 32.09 33.67 -17.98
N ASP A 490 31.58 32.67 -17.25
CA ASP A 490 30.35 31.99 -17.62
C ASP A 490 29.16 32.96 -17.56
N GLN A 491 28.64 33.32 -18.73
CA GLN A 491 27.60 34.33 -18.87
C GLN A 491 26.31 33.84 -18.22
N ILE A 492 26.01 34.40 -17.05
CA ILE A 492 24.66 34.30 -16.45
C ILE A 492 23.80 35.32 -17.15
N THR A 493 22.68 34.89 -17.77
CA THR A 493 21.74 35.85 -18.33
C THR A 493 21.16 36.71 -17.21
N SER A 494 21.10 38.03 -17.43
CA SER A 494 20.54 38.97 -16.44
C SER A 494 19.03 38.80 -16.25
N GLN A 495 18.37 38.07 -17.17
CA GLN A 495 16.95 37.82 -17.18
C GLN A 495 16.71 36.37 -16.73
N LYS A 496 16.06 36.19 -15.57
CA LYS A 496 15.68 34.89 -15.03
C LYS A 496 14.31 34.47 -15.58
N PRO A 497 14.22 33.52 -16.51
CA PRO A 497 12.93 33.06 -17.01
C PRO A 497 12.16 32.29 -15.95
N VAL A 498 10.85 32.12 -16.15
CA VAL A 498 10.08 31.07 -15.51
C VAL A 498 10.57 29.74 -16.08
N ILE A 499 10.90 28.80 -15.24
CA ILE A 499 11.36 27.47 -15.64
C ILE A 499 10.27 26.46 -15.25
N ILE A 500 9.75 25.76 -16.24
CA ILE A 500 8.71 24.73 -16.04
C ILE A 500 9.28 23.40 -16.51
N ALA A 501 9.15 22.39 -15.65
CA ALA A 501 9.41 21.00 -16.02
C ALA A 501 8.14 20.19 -15.77
N ILE A 502 7.57 19.61 -16.80
CA ILE A 502 6.40 18.73 -16.72
C ILE A 502 6.83 17.31 -17.02
N MET A 503 6.62 16.44 -16.07
CA MET A 503 6.69 15.01 -16.25
C MET A 503 5.26 14.50 -16.45
N ASN A 504 4.90 14.18 -17.69
CA ASN A 504 3.55 13.77 -18.02
C ASN A 504 3.43 12.25 -17.88
N GLU A 505 2.47 11.85 -17.07
CA GLU A 505 2.18 10.45 -16.73
C GLU A 505 1.91 9.61 -17.97
N SER A 506 2.67 8.54 -18.15
CA SER A 506 2.55 7.59 -19.26
C SER A 506 2.55 8.22 -20.66
N PHE A 507 3.11 9.42 -20.82
CA PHE A 507 3.17 10.13 -22.10
C PHE A 507 4.15 9.43 -23.04
N SER A 508 3.61 8.74 -24.04
CA SER A 508 4.41 7.86 -24.90
C SER A 508 3.85 7.84 -26.33
N ASP A 509 4.72 7.91 -27.29
CA ASP A 509 4.38 7.66 -28.69
C ASP A 509 4.52 6.17 -29.02
N LEU A 510 3.41 5.47 -29.05
CA LEU A 510 3.41 4.04 -29.35
C LEU A 510 3.70 3.73 -30.83
N SER A 511 3.67 4.72 -31.73
CA SER A 511 4.11 4.55 -33.12
C SER A 511 5.61 4.19 -33.23
N ASP A 512 6.37 4.53 -32.21
CA ASP A 512 7.77 4.17 -32.05
C ASP A 512 8.00 2.65 -31.88
N LEU A 513 6.98 1.93 -31.40
CA LEU A 513 7.05 0.48 -31.17
C LEU A 513 6.65 -0.31 -32.42
N GLY A 514 5.85 0.29 -33.31
CA GLY A 514 5.40 -0.38 -34.51
C GLY A 514 4.31 0.37 -35.29
N ASP A 515 3.82 -0.24 -36.34
CA ASP A 515 2.82 0.36 -37.22
C ASP A 515 1.43 0.32 -36.57
N LEU A 516 0.89 1.51 -36.28
CA LEU A 516 -0.47 1.70 -35.73
C LEU A 516 -1.57 1.67 -36.79
N GLY A 517 -1.22 1.57 -38.10
CA GLY A 517 -2.18 1.53 -39.21
C GLY A 517 -2.94 2.83 -39.37
N GLU A 518 -4.29 2.69 -39.44
CA GLU A 518 -5.22 3.84 -39.60
C GLU A 518 -5.71 4.36 -38.22
N THR A 519 -5.06 4.02 -37.12
CA THR A 519 -5.40 4.61 -35.80
C THR A 519 -5.22 6.11 -35.83
N GLU A 520 -6.16 6.85 -35.24
CA GLU A 520 -6.10 8.31 -35.14
C GLU A 520 -4.79 8.79 -34.54
N ASP A 521 -4.17 9.79 -35.16
CA ASP A 521 -2.94 10.42 -34.66
C ASP A 521 -3.23 11.21 -33.38
N VAL A 522 -2.77 10.70 -32.25
CA VAL A 522 -2.95 11.33 -30.92
C VAL A 522 -1.77 12.22 -30.52
N MET A 523 -0.69 12.21 -31.32
CA MET A 523 0.51 13.03 -31.08
C MET A 523 0.56 14.30 -31.96
N TRP A 524 -0.53 14.55 -32.69
CA TRP A 524 -0.66 15.59 -33.74
C TRP A 524 -0.16 16.98 -33.31
N TYR A 525 -0.40 17.39 -32.05
CA TYR A 525 0.07 18.69 -31.57
C TYR A 525 1.55 18.64 -31.21
N TYR A 526 1.95 17.64 -30.43
CA TYR A 526 3.37 17.42 -30.12
C TYR A 526 4.21 17.39 -31.41
N ASP A 527 3.78 16.69 -32.44
CA ASP A 527 4.50 16.56 -33.70
C ASP A 527 4.62 17.89 -34.43
N SER A 528 3.58 18.70 -34.42
CA SER A 528 3.53 20.03 -35.09
C SER A 528 4.30 21.12 -34.32
N LEU A 529 4.61 20.88 -33.03
CA LEU A 529 5.20 21.90 -32.16
C LEU A 529 6.61 22.28 -32.58
N HIS A 530 6.82 23.57 -32.83
CA HIS A 530 8.15 24.17 -33.05
C HIS A 530 8.79 24.46 -31.70
N CYS A 531 9.90 23.81 -31.41
CA CYS A 531 10.60 23.91 -30.13
C CYS A 531 12.13 24.02 -30.32
N LEU A 532 12.84 24.32 -29.24
CA LEU A 532 14.31 24.42 -29.22
C LEU A 532 14.95 23.05 -29.45
N GLU A 533 14.33 22.04 -28.83
CA GLU A 533 14.78 20.66 -28.88
C GLU A 533 13.59 19.72 -28.74
N LYS A 534 13.62 18.63 -29.47
CA LYS A 534 12.61 17.56 -29.42
C LYS A 534 13.28 16.24 -29.73
N GLY A 535 12.89 15.20 -29.01
CA GLY A 535 13.44 13.88 -29.21
C GLY A 535 12.84 12.82 -28.29
N ARG A 536 13.63 11.81 -28.00
CA ARG A 536 13.26 10.69 -27.14
C ARG A 536 14.17 10.66 -25.91
N THR A 537 13.58 10.54 -24.74
CA THR A 537 14.29 10.30 -23.48
C THR A 537 14.12 8.83 -23.05
N TYR A 538 15.20 8.19 -22.66
CA TYR A 538 15.23 6.78 -22.24
C TYR A 538 15.17 6.72 -20.73
N VAL A 539 14.02 6.28 -20.21
CA VAL A 539 13.72 6.18 -18.79
C VAL A 539 14.11 4.82 -18.22
N SER A 540 14.28 4.74 -16.92
CA SER A 540 14.69 3.51 -16.24
C SER A 540 13.53 2.61 -15.84
N VAL A 541 12.29 3.02 -16.07
CA VAL A 541 11.09 2.33 -15.61
C VAL A 541 10.05 2.22 -16.74
N ARG A 542 9.15 1.25 -16.62
CA ARG A 542 8.06 1.04 -17.57
C ARG A 542 6.79 0.67 -16.84
N GLY A 543 5.67 1.25 -17.25
CA GLY A 543 4.36 0.95 -16.69
C GLY A 543 4.20 1.41 -15.25
N GLY A 544 5.05 2.31 -14.75
CA GLY A 544 5.07 2.96 -13.48
C GLY A 544 6.46 3.09 -12.85
N GLY A 545 6.50 3.46 -11.56
CA GLY A 545 7.73 3.88 -10.94
C GLY A 545 8.03 5.35 -11.22
N THR A 546 7.01 6.14 -11.44
CA THR A 546 7.05 7.59 -11.71
C THR A 546 8.10 8.32 -10.86
N CYS A 547 8.15 8.03 -9.55
CA CYS A 547 9.13 8.64 -8.64
C CYS A 547 10.61 8.31 -8.98
N ASN A 548 10.86 7.28 -9.76
CA ASN A 548 12.21 6.94 -10.22
C ASN A 548 12.66 7.88 -11.35
N SER A 549 11.76 8.21 -12.28
CA SER A 549 12.03 9.22 -13.32
C SER A 549 12.15 10.62 -12.70
N GLU A 550 11.33 10.93 -11.66
CA GLU A 550 11.50 12.16 -10.86
C GLU A 550 12.88 12.24 -10.21
N PHE A 551 13.32 11.14 -9.59
CA PHE A 551 14.63 11.04 -8.95
C PHE A 551 15.76 11.32 -9.96
N GLU A 552 15.73 10.66 -11.12
CA GLU A 552 16.74 10.86 -12.14
C GLU A 552 16.78 12.31 -12.64
N PHE A 553 15.60 12.90 -12.90
CA PHE A 553 15.52 14.30 -13.35
C PHE A 553 15.96 15.30 -12.28
N LEU A 554 15.45 15.18 -11.05
CA LEU A 554 15.70 16.18 -10.01
C LEU A 554 17.11 16.12 -9.43
N THR A 555 17.74 14.93 -9.41
CA THR A 555 19.08 14.76 -8.82
C THR A 555 20.22 14.69 -9.86
N GLY A 556 19.90 14.34 -11.10
CA GLY A 556 20.89 14.02 -12.13
C GLY A 556 21.59 12.67 -11.89
N ASN A 557 21.08 11.84 -11.00
CA ASN A 557 21.58 10.48 -10.74
C ASN A 557 20.87 9.47 -11.64
N SER A 558 21.48 8.30 -11.87
CA SER A 558 20.90 7.21 -12.65
C SER A 558 20.56 6.02 -11.75
N LEU A 559 19.42 5.37 -11.98
CA LEU A 559 19.01 4.18 -11.26
C LEU A 559 19.93 2.97 -11.44
N GLU A 560 20.77 2.96 -12.47
CA GLU A 560 21.78 1.91 -12.66
C GLU A 560 22.61 1.68 -11.41
N PHE A 561 23.02 2.76 -10.75
CA PHE A 561 23.85 2.69 -9.55
C PHE A 561 23.08 2.18 -8.31
N TYR A 562 21.76 2.30 -8.30
CA TYR A 562 20.92 2.00 -7.14
C TYR A 562 20.17 0.67 -7.24
N ASN A 563 20.57 -0.24 -8.11
CA ASN A 563 19.99 -1.59 -8.26
C ASN A 563 18.47 -1.59 -8.45
N ASN A 564 17.91 -0.67 -9.21
CA ASN A 564 16.48 -0.55 -9.49
C ASN A 564 15.60 -0.51 -8.22
N ILE A 565 16.03 0.18 -7.19
CA ILE A 565 15.23 0.45 -5.99
C ILE A 565 14.40 1.72 -6.20
N TYR A 566 13.46 1.96 -5.28
CA TYR A 566 12.72 3.22 -5.19
C TYR A 566 13.46 4.18 -4.23
N PRO A 567 14.31 5.10 -4.72
CA PRO A 567 15.12 5.98 -3.87
C PRO A 567 14.26 6.79 -2.89
N TYR A 568 13.09 7.28 -3.34
CA TYR A 568 12.16 8.06 -2.52
C TYR A 568 11.69 7.33 -1.26
N THR A 569 11.56 6.02 -1.30
CA THR A 569 11.11 5.22 -0.17
C THR A 569 12.25 4.72 0.73
N GLN A 570 13.50 4.83 0.27
CA GLN A 570 14.64 4.18 0.90
C GLN A 570 15.72 5.13 1.38
N PHE A 571 15.83 6.33 0.80
CA PHE A 571 16.88 7.30 1.16
C PHE A 571 16.30 8.58 1.76
N ASN A 572 17.16 9.30 2.44
CA ASN A 572 16.88 10.64 2.95
C ASN A 572 17.46 11.67 1.96
N PHE A 573 16.64 12.63 1.54
CA PHE A 573 17.03 13.64 0.55
C PHE A 573 17.45 14.96 1.16
N LYS A 574 17.51 15.05 2.48
CA LYS A 574 17.95 16.26 3.15
C LYS A 574 19.42 16.55 2.81
N ASN A 575 19.67 17.71 2.25
CA ASN A 575 20.97 18.19 1.76
C ASN A 575 21.51 17.46 0.52
N VAL A 576 20.74 16.58 -0.13
CA VAL A 576 21.15 16.03 -1.43
C VAL A 576 21.15 17.15 -2.46
N PRO A 577 22.24 17.36 -3.22
CA PRO A 577 22.25 18.33 -4.30
C PRO A 577 21.22 17.99 -5.38
N THR A 578 20.35 18.95 -5.69
CA THR A 578 19.27 18.76 -6.68
C THR A 578 19.15 20.02 -7.55
N VAL A 579 18.44 19.91 -8.68
CA VAL A 579 18.04 21.08 -9.46
C VAL A 579 17.22 22.08 -8.62
N VAL A 580 16.46 21.59 -7.67
CA VAL A 580 15.63 22.40 -6.74
C VAL A 580 16.52 23.27 -5.85
N SER A 581 17.48 22.65 -5.15
CA SER A 581 18.41 23.38 -4.28
C SER A 581 19.26 24.37 -5.08
N LEU A 582 19.73 23.99 -6.28
CA LEU A 582 20.50 24.87 -7.15
C LEU A 582 19.74 26.12 -7.58
N LEU A 583 18.49 25.97 -8.00
CA LEU A 583 17.65 27.08 -8.43
C LEU A 583 17.24 27.99 -7.25
N LYS A 584 16.96 27.38 -6.09
CA LYS A 584 16.69 28.10 -4.86
C LYS A 584 17.87 28.98 -4.42
N ASP A 585 19.09 28.46 -4.48
CA ASP A 585 20.31 29.21 -4.17
C ASP A 585 20.51 30.40 -5.13
N GLN A 586 19.95 30.30 -6.33
CA GLN A 586 19.95 31.37 -7.30
C GLN A 586 18.73 32.29 -7.21
N GLY A 587 17.89 32.11 -6.17
CA GLY A 587 16.75 32.97 -5.85
C GLY A 587 15.50 32.70 -6.68
N TYR A 588 15.30 31.47 -7.14
CA TYR A 588 14.01 31.01 -7.65
C TYR A 588 13.12 30.58 -6.50
N LYS A 589 11.83 30.90 -6.58
CA LYS A 589 10.78 30.20 -5.82
C LYS A 589 10.59 28.84 -6.44
N THR A 590 10.49 27.79 -5.63
CA THR A 590 10.41 26.41 -6.11
C THR A 590 9.07 25.78 -5.72
N ILE A 591 8.30 25.37 -6.71
CA ILE A 591 6.95 24.81 -6.55
C ILE A 591 6.89 23.42 -7.18
N ALA A 592 6.50 22.44 -6.40
CA ALA A 592 6.12 21.13 -6.92
C ALA A 592 4.60 21.04 -7.09
N MET A 593 4.13 20.35 -8.12
CA MET A 593 2.70 20.14 -8.39
C MET A 593 2.46 18.68 -8.76
N HIS A 594 1.46 18.06 -8.12
CA HIS A 594 1.02 16.70 -8.45
C HIS A 594 -0.46 16.54 -8.11
N PRO A 595 -1.38 16.58 -9.09
CA PRO A 595 -2.83 16.55 -8.88
C PRO A 595 -3.34 15.18 -8.42
N ALA A 596 -2.63 14.54 -7.48
CA ALA A 596 -2.98 13.27 -6.89
C ALA A 596 -2.62 13.22 -5.40
N ASN A 597 -2.71 12.03 -4.79
CA ASN A 597 -2.45 11.87 -3.36
C ASN A 597 -0.98 12.20 -3.03
N PRO A 598 -0.72 13.20 -2.17
CA PRO A 598 0.64 13.66 -1.84
C PRO A 598 1.49 12.60 -1.14
N THR A 599 0.86 11.59 -0.53
CA THR A 599 1.57 10.53 0.18
C THR A 599 2.12 9.42 -0.73
N ASN A 600 1.72 9.40 -2.01
CA ASN A 600 2.24 8.43 -2.97
C ASN A 600 3.77 8.54 -3.05
N TYR A 601 4.48 7.41 -2.90
CA TYR A 601 5.96 7.34 -2.82
C TYR A 601 6.59 8.19 -1.70
N GLY A 602 5.79 8.74 -0.78
CA GLY A 602 6.29 9.67 0.25
C GLY A 602 6.67 11.05 -0.29
N ARG A 603 6.15 11.47 -1.46
CA ARG A 603 6.49 12.72 -2.16
C ARG A 603 6.46 13.95 -1.26
N GLU A 604 5.43 14.12 -0.44
CA GLU A 604 5.33 15.25 0.48
C GLU A 604 6.57 15.42 1.36
N SER A 605 7.08 14.31 1.90
CA SER A 605 8.30 14.31 2.70
C SER A 605 9.54 14.56 1.86
N VAL A 606 9.65 13.88 0.72
CA VAL A 606 10.81 13.94 -0.18
C VAL A 606 10.95 15.35 -0.77
N TYR A 607 9.90 15.94 -1.29
CA TYR A 607 9.94 17.29 -1.85
C TYR A 607 10.29 18.34 -0.79
N LYS A 608 9.78 18.19 0.44
CA LYS A 608 10.19 19.02 1.56
C LYS A 608 11.68 18.86 1.90
N GLU A 609 12.21 17.64 1.87
CA GLU A 609 13.62 17.36 2.08
C GLU A 609 14.50 17.93 0.97
N MET A 610 14.09 17.84 -0.31
CA MET A 610 14.75 18.45 -1.46
C MET A 610 14.71 19.98 -1.45
N GLY A 611 13.82 20.56 -0.63
CA GLY A 611 13.74 22.00 -0.41
C GLY A 611 12.75 22.77 -1.25
N PHE A 612 11.75 22.14 -1.87
CA PHE A 612 10.63 22.87 -2.48
C PHE A 612 9.97 23.79 -1.47
N ASP A 613 9.62 25.02 -1.90
CA ASP A 613 8.95 26.00 -1.06
C ASP A 613 7.47 25.69 -0.88
N GLU A 614 6.82 25.18 -1.93
CA GLU A 614 5.40 24.82 -1.97
C GLU A 614 5.21 23.48 -2.69
N PHE A 615 4.19 22.74 -2.29
CA PHE A 615 3.75 21.53 -2.96
C PHE A 615 2.22 21.55 -3.10
N TYR A 616 1.72 21.57 -4.33
CA TYR A 616 0.32 21.52 -4.66
C TYR A 616 -0.09 20.09 -4.98
N SER A 617 -1.02 19.56 -4.18
CA SER A 617 -1.60 18.23 -4.33
C SER A 617 -3.06 18.33 -4.79
N PHE A 618 -3.74 17.21 -4.98
CA PHE A 618 -5.14 17.20 -5.42
C PHE A 618 -6.07 18.07 -4.54
N GLU A 619 -5.74 18.32 -3.28
CA GLU A 619 -6.52 19.14 -2.36
C GLU A 619 -6.46 20.63 -2.67
N ASP A 620 -5.46 21.07 -3.43
CA ASP A 620 -5.24 22.48 -3.82
C ASP A 620 -6.00 22.87 -5.08
N TYR A 621 -6.57 21.89 -5.80
CA TYR A 621 -7.37 22.12 -7.02
C TYR A 621 -8.83 22.33 -6.65
N GLU A 622 -9.29 23.58 -6.64
CA GLU A 622 -10.66 23.96 -6.20
C GLU A 622 -11.76 23.51 -7.17
N GLN A 623 -11.49 23.55 -8.47
CA GLN A 623 -12.43 23.16 -9.52
C GLN A 623 -11.67 22.42 -10.60
N TYR A 624 -12.00 21.18 -10.84
CA TYR A 624 -11.35 20.36 -11.85
C TYR A 624 -12.33 19.40 -12.53
N GLU A 625 -11.98 19.01 -13.74
CA GLU A 625 -12.69 18.01 -14.50
C GLU A 625 -11.99 16.66 -14.37
N LYS A 626 -12.79 15.60 -14.27
CA LYS A 626 -12.32 14.22 -14.28
C LYS A 626 -12.49 13.67 -15.69
N VAL A 627 -11.40 13.25 -16.32
CA VAL A 627 -11.47 12.61 -17.64
C VAL A 627 -11.92 11.16 -17.48
N PHE A 628 -11.35 10.46 -16.52
CA PHE A 628 -11.80 9.13 -16.14
C PHE A 628 -11.42 8.85 -14.67
N LEU A 629 -12.14 7.94 -14.03
CA LEU A 629 -11.99 7.67 -12.59
C LEU A 629 -12.03 8.98 -11.77
N ASP A 630 -11.18 9.09 -10.77
CA ASP A 630 -11.06 10.27 -9.90
C ASP A 630 -9.87 11.16 -10.26
N ARG A 631 -9.36 11.08 -11.51
CA ARG A 631 -8.14 11.76 -11.94
C ARG A 631 -8.42 13.13 -12.52
N ILE A 632 -7.64 14.10 -12.06
CA ILE A 632 -7.66 15.47 -12.56
C ILE A 632 -7.10 15.46 -13.99
N SER A 633 -7.76 16.21 -14.89
CA SER A 633 -7.32 16.34 -16.28
C SER A 633 -6.00 17.10 -16.40
N ASP A 634 -5.20 16.75 -17.41
CA ASP A 634 -4.01 17.53 -17.74
C ASP A 634 -4.38 18.99 -18.09
N LEU A 635 -5.54 19.21 -18.67
CA LEU A 635 -6.02 20.56 -18.97
C LEU A 635 -6.20 21.41 -17.70
N ASP A 636 -6.79 20.83 -16.64
CA ASP A 636 -7.00 21.58 -15.40
C ASP A 636 -5.71 21.72 -14.59
N ASP A 637 -4.85 20.74 -14.66
CA ASP A 637 -3.50 20.81 -14.10
C ASP A 637 -2.68 21.93 -14.77
N TYR A 638 -2.73 22.01 -16.08
CA TYR A 638 -2.04 23.06 -16.84
C TYR A 638 -2.64 24.47 -16.63
N LYS A 639 -3.95 24.59 -16.36
CA LYS A 639 -4.55 25.86 -15.93
C LYS A 639 -3.97 26.36 -14.61
N GLU A 640 -3.71 25.45 -13.65
CA GLU A 640 -3.06 25.84 -12.40
C GLU A 640 -1.60 26.24 -12.63
N ILE A 641 -0.85 25.58 -13.53
CA ILE A 641 0.50 26.02 -13.95
C ILE A 641 0.44 27.44 -14.51
N VAL A 642 -0.47 27.72 -15.46
CA VAL A 642 -0.65 29.06 -16.08
C VAL A 642 -0.99 30.11 -15.02
N LYS A 643 -1.84 29.79 -14.06
CA LYS A 643 -2.18 30.66 -12.93
C LYS A 643 -0.96 30.97 -12.07
N VAL A 644 -0.15 29.97 -11.70
CA VAL A 644 1.10 30.18 -10.96
C VAL A 644 2.06 31.08 -11.73
N VAL A 645 2.22 30.89 -13.04
CA VAL A 645 3.04 31.73 -13.91
C VAL A 645 2.58 33.19 -13.90
N ASN A 646 1.26 33.42 -13.95
CA ASN A 646 0.68 34.76 -13.99
C ASN A 646 0.65 35.45 -12.61
N ASP A 647 0.45 34.72 -11.53
CA ASP A 647 0.29 35.26 -10.18
C ASP A 647 1.63 35.49 -9.46
N THR A 648 2.74 34.91 -9.94
CA THR A 648 4.05 34.98 -9.29
C THR A 648 4.95 35.99 -10.01
N GLU A 649 5.37 37.08 -9.32
CA GLU A 649 6.28 38.08 -9.86
C GLU A 649 7.76 37.63 -9.82
N ASP A 650 8.13 36.84 -8.81
CA ASP A 650 9.49 36.33 -8.62
C ASP A 650 9.88 35.31 -9.69
N PRO A 651 11.17 35.07 -9.93
CA PRO A 651 11.59 33.91 -10.70
C PRO A 651 11.07 32.63 -10.07
N VAL A 652 10.42 31.78 -10.86
CA VAL A 652 9.82 30.53 -10.34
C VAL A 652 10.27 29.31 -11.14
N PHE A 653 10.55 28.24 -10.42
CA PHE A 653 10.71 26.90 -10.96
C PHE A 653 9.50 26.07 -10.57
N ILE A 654 8.79 25.55 -11.56
CA ILE A 654 7.65 24.65 -11.39
C ILE A 654 8.08 23.26 -11.85
N PHE A 655 7.97 22.28 -10.97
CA PHE A 655 8.08 20.87 -11.31
C PHE A 655 6.70 20.22 -11.16
N ASN A 656 6.13 19.83 -12.27
CA ASN A 656 4.79 19.23 -12.31
C ASN A 656 4.86 17.76 -12.71
N VAL A 657 4.09 16.92 -12.03
CA VAL A 657 3.90 15.51 -12.35
C VAL A 657 2.42 15.27 -12.54
N THR A 658 1.98 14.99 -13.76
CA THR A 658 0.54 14.83 -14.05
C THR A 658 0.00 13.47 -13.55
N ILE A 659 -1.28 13.22 -13.70
CA ILE A 659 -1.94 11.96 -13.27
C ILE A 659 -2.93 11.43 -14.29
N GLN A 660 -3.37 12.20 -15.26
CA GLN A 660 -4.48 11.85 -16.16
C GLN A 660 -4.31 10.47 -16.79
N ASN A 661 -3.15 10.18 -17.35
CA ASN A 661 -2.92 8.97 -18.15
C ASN A 661 -2.48 7.74 -17.31
N HIS A 662 -2.49 7.82 -15.99
CA HIS A 662 -2.12 6.71 -15.13
C HIS A 662 -3.07 5.52 -15.31
N GLY A 663 -2.55 4.33 -15.51
CA GLY A 663 -3.28 3.08 -15.79
C GLY A 663 -4.41 2.74 -14.83
N ASP A 664 -5.10 1.84 -15.09
CA ASP A 664 -6.31 1.07 -15.29
C ASP A 664 -7.14 1.65 -16.43
N TYR A 665 -6.83 1.31 -17.66
CA TYR A 665 -7.48 1.88 -18.84
C TYR A 665 -8.86 1.26 -19.13
N ASP A 666 -9.73 1.22 -18.12
CA ASP A 666 -11.10 0.71 -18.27
C ASP A 666 -11.96 1.74 -19.00
N ILE A 667 -12.31 1.45 -20.25
CA ILE A 667 -13.12 2.29 -21.12
C ILE A 667 -14.48 2.65 -20.51
N SER A 668 -15.01 1.82 -19.61
CA SER A 668 -16.30 2.08 -18.97
C SER A 668 -16.27 3.24 -17.98
N THR A 669 -15.07 3.68 -17.59
CA THR A 669 -14.86 4.77 -16.63
C THR A 669 -14.60 6.14 -17.30
N LEU A 670 -14.56 6.17 -18.63
CA LEU A 670 -14.38 7.42 -19.39
C LEU A 670 -15.58 8.34 -19.16
N ASN A 671 -15.31 9.59 -18.83
CA ASN A 671 -16.36 10.60 -18.73
C ASN A 671 -17.03 10.79 -20.11
N PRO A 672 -18.36 10.69 -20.21
CA PRO A 672 -19.10 10.72 -21.47
C PRO A 672 -18.93 11.99 -22.33
N LYS A 673 -18.35 13.03 -21.76
CA LYS A 673 -18.00 14.25 -22.49
C LYS A 673 -16.90 14.02 -23.52
N TYR A 674 -16.05 13.02 -23.31
CA TYR A 674 -14.91 12.72 -24.16
C TYR A 674 -15.27 11.64 -25.18
N GLU A 675 -14.83 11.82 -26.40
CA GLU A 675 -15.03 10.87 -27.49
C GLU A 675 -13.85 9.92 -27.58
N LEU A 676 -14.14 8.66 -27.81
CA LEU A 676 -13.10 7.65 -28.01
C LEU A 676 -12.38 7.85 -29.33
N VAL A 677 -11.07 7.72 -29.31
CA VAL A 677 -10.22 7.72 -30.50
C VAL A 677 -10.58 6.57 -31.43
N GLU A 678 -10.59 6.81 -32.75
CA GLU A 678 -10.78 5.75 -33.76
C GLU A 678 -9.51 4.89 -33.87
N MET A 679 -9.67 3.58 -33.70
CA MET A 679 -8.58 2.59 -33.80
C MET A 679 -8.61 1.89 -35.15
N ASP A 680 -7.42 1.55 -35.66
CA ASP A 680 -7.31 0.65 -36.81
C ASP A 680 -8.07 -0.67 -36.56
N GLU A 681 -8.69 -1.24 -37.59
CA GLU A 681 -9.49 -2.47 -37.48
C GLU A 681 -8.71 -3.62 -36.80
N LYS A 682 -7.40 -3.71 -37.01
CA LYS A 682 -6.52 -4.73 -36.39
C LYS A 682 -6.34 -4.58 -34.89
N TYR A 683 -6.65 -3.38 -34.35
CA TYR A 683 -6.49 -3.06 -32.93
C TYR A 683 -7.82 -2.70 -32.22
N ALA A 684 -8.94 -2.64 -32.95
CA ALA A 684 -10.24 -2.20 -32.44
C ALA A 684 -10.82 -3.07 -31.30
N GLU A 685 -10.32 -4.29 -31.14
CA GLU A 685 -10.72 -5.19 -30.05
C GLU A 685 -10.08 -4.84 -28.70
N TYR A 686 -8.94 -4.14 -28.68
CA TYR A 686 -8.20 -3.80 -27.45
C TYR A 686 -8.71 -2.48 -26.86
N LYS A 687 -9.66 -2.61 -25.92
CA LYS A 687 -10.37 -1.44 -25.38
C LYS A 687 -9.53 -0.62 -24.39
N ASP A 688 -8.61 -1.24 -23.69
CA ASP A 688 -7.60 -0.60 -22.87
C ASP A 688 -6.65 0.28 -23.70
N ALA A 689 -6.17 -0.22 -24.84
CA ALA A 689 -5.38 0.56 -25.79
C ALA A 689 -6.20 1.74 -26.35
N GLN A 690 -7.46 1.51 -26.75
CA GLN A 690 -8.34 2.58 -27.21
C GLN A 690 -8.52 3.66 -26.15
N MET A 691 -8.69 3.27 -24.89
CA MET A 691 -8.77 4.20 -23.76
C MET A 691 -7.48 4.99 -23.59
N TYR A 692 -6.32 4.32 -23.60
CA TYR A 692 -5.03 4.98 -23.51
C TYR A 692 -4.84 6.03 -24.64
N PHE A 693 -5.09 5.69 -25.89
CA PHE A 693 -5.00 6.64 -27.00
C PHE A 693 -5.98 7.82 -26.84
N THR A 694 -7.17 7.58 -26.29
CA THR A 694 -8.12 8.64 -25.97
C THR A 694 -7.55 9.61 -24.93
N LEU A 695 -6.94 9.11 -23.88
CA LEU A 695 -6.31 9.96 -22.86
C LEU A 695 -5.11 10.73 -23.41
N MET A 696 -4.30 10.10 -24.25
CA MET A 696 -3.18 10.75 -24.95
C MET A 696 -3.65 11.90 -25.87
N ASN A 697 -4.76 11.70 -26.58
CA ASN A 697 -5.36 12.78 -27.40
C ASN A 697 -5.80 13.97 -26.51
N GLU A 698 -6.39 13.71 -25.35
CA GLU A 698 -6.75 14.78 -24.41
C GLU A 698 -5.52 15.48 -23.81
N SER A 699 -4.43 14.74 -23.53
CA SER A 699 -3.15 15.34 -23.13
C SER A 699 -2.57 16.25 -24.22
N ASN A 700 -2.67 15.86 -25.51
CA ASN A 700 -2.22 16.71 -26.60
C ASN A 700 -3.07 17.99 -26.78
N LYS A 701 -4.40 17.90 -26.56
CA LYS A 701 -5.27 19.09 -26.52
C LYS A 701 -4.92 20.00 -25.33
N ALA A 702 -4.62 19.41 -24.18
CA ALA A 702 -4.17 20.16 -23.01
C ALA A 702 -2.81 20.84 -23.25
N LEU A 703 -1.91 20.18 -23.97
CA LEU A 703 -0.62 20.75 -24.37
C LEU A 703 -0.79 21.93 -25.32
N GLU A 704 -1.73 21.85 -26.31
CA GLU A 704 -2.06 22.96 -27.19
C GLU A 704 -2.52 24.19 -26.37
N TYR A 705 -3.40 23.96 -25.40
CA TYR A 705 -3.85 25.02 -24.50
C TYR A 705 -2.69 25.63 -23.71
N LEU A 706 -1.83 24.81 -23.09
CA LEU A 706 -0.72 25.27 -22.28
C LEU A 706 0.25 26.16 -23.10
N ILE A 707 0.67 25.67 -24.26
CA ILE A 707 1.61 26.41 -25.12
C ILE A 707 0.98 27.74 -25.55
N GLY A 708 -0.31 27.74 -25.96
CA GLY A 708 -1.02 28.97 -26.34
C GLY A 708 -1.04 30.01 -25.22
N GLU A 709 -1.32 29.61 -23.99
CA GLU A 709 -1.31 30.53 -22.85
C GLU A 709 0.11 31.03 -22.49
N LEU A 710 1.12 30.14 -22.57
CA LEU A 710 2.50 30.51 -22.30
C LEU A 710 3.12 31.40 -23.38
N GLU A 711 2.68 31.30 -24.64
CA GLU A 711 3.06 32.24 -25.73
C GLU A 711 2.62 33.67 -25.41
N GLU A 712 1.43 33.84 -24.83
CA GLU A 712 0.86 35.13 -24.44
C GLU A 712 1.40 35.67 -23.10
N ALA A 713 2.20 34.88 -22.38
CA ALA A 713 2.74 35.26 -21.09
C ALA A 713 3.65 36.50 -21.21
N SER A 714 3.47 37.48 -20.29
CA SER A 714 4.20 38.76 -20.30
C SER A 714 5.68 38.65 -19.89
N ARG A 715 6.13 37.50 -19.54
CA ARG A 715 7.49 37.20 -19.03
C ARG A 715 8.14 36.04 -19.80
N PRO A 716 9.46 35.96 -19.81
CA PRO A 716 10.13 34.83 -20.46
C PRO A 716 9.82 33.51 -19.73
N VAL A 717 9.43 32.52 -20.48
CA VAL A 717 9.10 31.17 -20.01
C VAL A 717 9.87 30.15 -20.81
N ILE A 718 10.45 29.20 -20.14
CA ILE A 718 11.05 27.99 -20.73
C ILE A 718 10.37 26.76 -20.14
N LEU A 719 9.96 25.83 -21.00
CA LEU A 719 9.25 24.60 -20.66
C LEU A 719 10.03 23.39 -21.16
N CYS A 720 10.25 22.42 -20.27
CA CYS A 720 10.63 21.07 -20.63
C CYS A 720 9.44 20.15 -20.30
N MET A 721 9.01 19.32 -21.23
CA MET A 721 8.04 18.26 -20.99
C MET A 721 8.60 16.94 -21.45
N PHE A 722 8.35 15.88 -20.67
CA PHE A 722 8.77 14.50 -20.99
C PHE A 722 7.83 13.48 -20.37
N GLY A 723 7.74 12.29 -20.98
CA GLY A 723 7.02 11.17 -20.42
C GLY A 723 7.83 10.46 -19.33
N ASP A 724 7.19 10.08 -18.23
CA ASP A 724 7.83 9.40 -17.11
C ASP A 724 8.12 7.93 -17.39
N HIS A 725 7.29 7.27 -18.17
CA HIS A 725 7.42 5.89 -18.65
C HIS A 725 6.36 5.56 -19.73
N GLN A 726 6.54 4.44 -20.41
CA GLN A 726 5.50 3.89 -21.28
C GLN A 726 4.38 3.26 -20.45
N PRO A 727 3.13 3.17 -20.99
CA PRO A 727 2.00 2.58 -20.28
C PRO A 727 2.26 1.11 -19.92
N GLY A 728 1.78 0.65 -18.75
CA GLY A 728 2.04 -0.68 -18.24
C GLY A 728 0.84 -1.61 -18.17
N CYS A 729 -0.36 -1.08 -18.35
CA CYS A 729 -1.61 -1.83 -18.16
C CYS A 729 -2.31 -2.16 -19.49
N LEU A 730 -1.57 -2.17 -20.60
CA LEU A 730 -2.11 -2.55 -21.90
C LEU A 730 -2.15 -4.07 -22.05
N ASP A 731 -3.09 -4.54 -22.86
CA ASP A 731 -3.21 -5.96 -23.17
C ASP A 731 -1.92 -6.49 -23.79
N SER A 732 -1.42 -7.59 -23.27
CA SER A 732 -0.15 -8.19 -23.71
C SER A 732 -0.18 -8.67 -25.16
N GLU A 733 -1.36 -9.01 -25.71
CA GLU A 733 -1.53 -9.39 -27.11
C GLU A 733 -1.49 -8.15 -28.00
N PHE A 734 -2.07 -7.02 -27.56
CA PHE A 734 -1.92 -5.73 -28.23
C PHE A 734 -0.44 -5.34 -28.34
N GLU A 735 0.26 -5.34 -27.20
CA GLU A 735 1.70 -5.02 -27.18
C GLU A 735 2.52 -5.95 -28.07
N SER A 736 2.22 -7.25 -28.07
CA SER A 736 2.93 -8.23 -28.88
C SER A 736 2.64 -8.06 -30.39
N LYS A 737 1.45 -7.60 -30.74
CA LYS A 737 1.08 -7.30 -32.14
C LYS A 737 1.72 -6.02 -32.64
N LEU A 738 1.84 -5.02 -31.76
CA LEU A 738 2.43 -3.72 -32.10
C LEU A 738 3.94 -3.80 -32.21
N LEU A 739 4.60 -4.47 -31.26
CA LEU A 739 6.05 -4.49 -31.14
C LEU A 739 6.69 -5.20 -32.33
N GLN A 740 7.43 -4.45 -33.11
CA GLN A 740 8.26 -4.99 -34.19
C GLN A 740 9.68 -5.19 -33.67
N ILE A 741 10.05 -6.45 -33.42
CA ILE A 741 11.42 -6.80 -33.07
C ILE A 741 12.28 -6.72 -34.33
N ASP A 742 13.29 -5.87 -34.32
CA ASP A 742 14.28 -5.82 -35.37
C ASP A 742 15.38 -6.87 -35.12
N GLU A 743 15.29 -7.96 -35.85
CA GLU A 743 16.28 -9.07 -35.77
C GLU A 743 17.69 -8.67 -36.24
N SER A 744 17.83 -7.52 -36.91
CA SER A 744 19.14 -6.98 -37.35
C SER A 744 19.87 -6.19 -36.26
N GLU A 745 19.12 -5.76 -35.23
CA GLU A 745 19.62 -4.98 -34.11
C GLU A 745 19.93 -5.86 -32.87
N SER A 746 20.65 -5.27 -31.90
CA SER A 746 21.00 -5.96 -30.67
C SER A 746 19.78 -6.26 -29.79
N GLU A 747 19.90 -7.26 -28.93
CA GLU A 747 18.86 -7.55 -27.91
C GLU A 747 18.58 -6.31 -27.03
N LEU A 748 19.63 -5.60 -26.63
CA LEU A 748 19.50 -4.39 -25.81
C LEU A 748 18.77 -3.29 -26.56
N TYR A 749 19.04 -3.08 -27.87
CA TYR A 749 18.30 -2.12 -28.68
C TYR A 749 16.78 -2.40 -28.61
N ASN A 750 16.38 -3.65 -28.83
CA ASN A 750 14.97 -4.05 -28.77
C ASN A 750 14.34 -3.93 -27.38
N ILE A 751 15.13 -4.06 -26.32
CA ILE A 751 14.70 -3.80 -24.94
C ILE A 751 14.45 -2.30 -24.75
N GLU A 752 15.40 -1.47 -25.17
CA GLU A 752 15.39 -0.02 -24.96
C GLU A 752 14.26 0.70 -25.70
N GLN A 753 13.75 0.14 -26.82
CA GLN A 753 12.57 0.68 -27.49
C GLN A 753 11.36 0.80 -26.54
N LYS A 754 11.26 -0.08 -25.53
CA LYS A 754 10.18 -0.08 -24.54
C LYS A 754 10.38 0.92 -23.39
N TYR A 755 11.51 1.62 -23.38
CA TYR A 755 11.87 2.60 -22.35
C TYR A 755 12.02 4.01 -22.91
N GLY A 756 11.83 4.18 -24.22
CA GLY A 756 11.82 5.50 -24.86
C GLY A 756 10.50 6.22 -24.65
N THR A 757 10.54 7.49 -24.22
CA THR A 757 9.38 8.40 -24.12
C THR A 757 9.68 9.72 -24.82
N PRO A 758 8.67 10.42 -25.35
CA PRO A 758 8.86 11.72 -25.99
C PRO A 758 9.30 12.79 -24.99
N TYR A 759 10.13 13.72 -25.43
CA TYR A 759 10.41 14.95 -24.69
C TYR A 759 10.57 16.12 -25.65
N PHE A 760 10.40 17.35 -25.12
CA PHE A 760 10.77 18.57 -25.81
C PHE A 760 11.18 19.69 -24.82
N ILE A 761 11.93 20.68 -25.36
CA ILE A 761 12.24 21.94 -24.66
C ILE A 761 11.76 23.08 -25.56
N TRP A 762 10.92 23.95 -25.02
CA TRP A 762 10.29 25.06 -25.70
C TRP A 762 10.44 26.37 -24.92
N SER A 763 10.45 27.51 -25.60
CA SER A 763 10.39 28.82 -24.94
C SER A 763 9.58 29.82 -25.74
N ASN A 764 9.01 30.80 -25.05
CA ASN A 764 8.31 31.95 -25.67
C ASN A 764 9.25 33.12 -26.01
N TYR A 765 10.57 32.94 -25.89
CA TYR A 765 11.58 33.95 -26.20
C TYR A 765 12.74 33.34 -27.01
N GLU A 766 13.47 34.18 -27.77
CA GLU A 766 14.62 33.74 -28.55
C GLU A 766 15.80 33.37 -27.66
N ILE A 767 16.32 32.17 -27.83
CA ILE A 767 17.55 31.68 -27.22
C ILE A 767 18.63 31.58 -28.29
N GLN A 768 19.70 32.35 -28.13
CA GLN A 768 20.80 32.46 -29.12
C GLN A 768 21.84 31.34 -29.03
N GLN A 769 21.65 30.40 -28.11
CA GLN A 769 22.60 29.33 -27.87
C GLN A 769 22.27 28.12 -28.73
N GLU A 770 23.11 27.79 -29.71
CA GLU A 770 23.05 26.50 -30.39
C GLU A 770 23.60 25.44 -29.43
N ILE A 771 22.74 24.57 -28.93
CA ILE A 771 23.15 23.35 -28.27
C ILE A 771 23.11 22.26 -29.32
N ALA A 772 24.19 21.49 -29.43
CA ALA A 772 24.22 20.33 -30.32
C ALA A 772 23.08 19.39 -29.92
N ALA A 773 22.03 19.40 -30.72
CA ALA A 773 20.82 18.64 -30.39
C ALA A 773 21.01 17.21 -30.88
N ASP A 774 21.50 16.34 -30.04
CA ASP A 774 21.22 14.93 -30.20
C ASP A 774 19.79 14.65 -29.76
N LYS A 775 19.01 14.04 -30.62
CA LYS A 775 17.62 13.71 -30.38
C LYS A 775 17.41 12.59 -29.32
N MET A 776 18.49 12.21 -28.67
CA MET A 776 18.49 11.22 -27.58
C MET A 776 18.90 11.87 -26.27
N CYS A 777 18.24 11.47 -25.21
CA CYS A 777 18.52 11.93 -23.86
C CYS A 777 18.13 10.87 -22.84
N SER A 778 18.42 11.11 -21.59
CA SER A 778 17.84 10.39 -20.46
C SER A 778 17.53 11.37 -19.32
N PRO A 779 16.62 11.06 -18.39
CA PRO A 779 16.15 12.03 -17.39
C PRO A 779 17.26 12.64 -16.54
N ASN A 780 18.34 11.89 -16.26
CA ASN A 780 19.50 12.36 -15.49
C ASN A 780 20.26 13.52 -16.16
N TYR A 781 20.18 13.67 -17.50
CA TYR A 781 20.78 14.80 -18.24
C TYR A 781 19.79 15.93 -18.50
N LEU A 782 18.50 15.58 -18.59
CA LEU A 782 17.46 16.49 -19.13
C LEU A 782 17.31 17.78 -18.32
N ALA A 783 17.41 17.71 -16.99
CA ALA A 783 17.40 18.89 -16.14
C ALA A 783 18.60 19.82 -16.43
N SER A 784 19.80 19.27 -16.63
CA SER A 784 21.01 20.04 -16.94
C SER A 784 20.89 20.74 -18.30
N ARG A 785 20.29 20.07 -19.29
CA ARG A 785 19.97 20.68 -20.61
C ARG A 785 18.98 21.84 -20.47
N LEU A 786 17.92 21.66 -19.70
CA LEU A 786 16.93 22.73 -19.43
C LEU A 786 17.58 23.94 -18.78
N LEU A 787 18.45 23.75 -17.79
CA LEU A 787 19.18 24.82 -17.11
C LEU A 787 20.15 25.54 -18.06
N GLN A 788 20.81 24.83 -18.97
CA GLN A 788 21.68 25.40 -19.97
C GLN A 788 20.91 26.33 -20.92
N TYR A 789 19.75 25.88 -21.45
CA TYR A 789 18.87 26.72 -22.27
C TYR A 789 18.31 27.93 -21.49
N ALA A 790 17.99 27.73 -20.21
CA ALA A 790 17.50 28.83 -19.34
C ALA A 790 18.59 29.86 -18.99
N GLY A 791 19.87 29.59 -19.32
CA GLY A 791 20.98 30.45 -18.97
C GLY A 791 21.26 30.54 -17.47
N VAL A 792 20.94 29.49 -16.72
CA VAL A 792 21.14 29.38 -15.28
C VAL A 792 22.53 28.84 -15.01
N LYS A 793 23.18 29.33 -13.95
CA LYS A 793 24.49 28.82 -13.54
C LYS A 793 24.40 27.38 -13.11
N MET A 794 25.08 26.47 -13.78
CA MET A 794 25.13 25.05 -13.43
C MET A 794 26.10 24.78 -12.28
N SER A 795 25.85 23.76 -11.51
CA SER A 795 26.81 23.23 -10.54
C SER A 795 27.94 22.46 -11.26
N PRO A 796 29.08 22.21 -10.59
CA PRO A 796 30.14 21.36 -11.15
C PRO A 796 29.63 19.97 -11.55
N TYR A 797 28.65 19.42 -10.80
CA TYR A 797 28.09 18.12 -11.12
C TYR A 797 27.25 18.14 -12.43
N GLN A 798 26.41 19.16 -12.62
CA GLN A 798 25.67 19.30 -13.88
C GLN A 798 26.57 19.57 -15.07
N SER A 799 27.63 20.34 -14.88
CA SER A 799 28.66 20.55 -15.91
C SER A 799 29.36 19.24 -16.28
N PHE A 800 29.67 18.38 -15.29
CA PHE A 800 30.17 17.02 -15.55
C PHE A 800 29.17 16.19 -16.35
N LEU A 801 27.86 16.23 -15.99
CA LEU A 801 26.82 15.48 -16.72
C LEU A 801 26.72 15.92 -18.18
N MET A 802 26.82 17.22 -18.45
CA MET A 802 26.81 17.76 -19.83
C MET A 802 28.01 17.34 -20.63
N ASP A 803 29.22 17.27 -20.02
CA ASP A 803 30.42 16.76 -20.66
C ASP A 803 30.31 15.24 -20.92
N MET A 804 29.84 14.48 -19.91
CA MET A 804 29.60 13.04 -20.07
C MET A 804 28.58 12.76 -21.19
N GLN A 805 27.57 13.59 -21.35
CA GLN A 805 26.54 13.42 -22.38
C GLN A 805 27.11 13.58 -23.81
N THR A 806 28.22 14.25 -24.00
CA THR A 806 28.86 14.32 -25.32
C THR A 806 29.43 12.97 -25.77
N HIS A 807 29.61 12.03 -24.87
CA HIS A 807 30.11 10.68 -25.12
C HIS A 807 29.03 9.60 -24.88
N VAL A 808 28.25 9.77 -23.85
CA VAL A 808 27.14 8.86 -23.46
C VAL A 808 25.84 9.62 -23.63
N LEU A 809 25.19 9.47 -24.79
CA LEU A 809 24.06 10.30 -25.21
C LEU A 809 22.82 10.04 -24.35
N ALA A 810 22.61 8.79 -23.92
CA ALA A 810 21.55 8.38 -22.99
C ALA A 810 22.02 7.22 -22.12
N SER A 811 21.49 7.13 -20.92
CA SER A 811 21.74 6.00 -19.99
C SER A 811 20.55 5.77 -19.05
N ASN A 812 20.21 4.51 -18.81
CA ASN A 812 19.13 4.12 -17.90
C ASN A 812 19.54 2.91 -17.04
N ALA A 813 18.59 2.25 -16.39
CA ALA A 813 18.87 1.10 -15.53
C ALA A 813 19.46 -0.13 -16.25
N PHE A 814 19.35 -0.23 -17.58
CA PHE A 814 19.68 -1.44 -18.34
C PHE A 814 20.95 -1.30 -19.17
N GLY A 815 21.15 -0.13 -19.75
CA GLY A 815 22.27 0.15 -20.63
C GLY A 815 22.49 1.61 -20.91
N TYR A 816 23.34 1.90 -21.87
CA TYR A 816 23.64 3.25 -22.32
C TYR A 816 23.89 3.29 -23.82
N PHE A 817 23.61 4.44 -24.43
CA PHE A 817 23.85 4.69 -25.84
C PHE A 817 25.10 5.58 -25.99
N GLY A 818 26.11 5.06 -26.67
CA GLY A 818 27.37 5.76 -26.89
C GLY A 818 27.35 6.70 -28.10
N ASP A 819 28.35 7.60 -28.21
CA ASP A 819 28.58 8.44 -29.40
C ASP A 819 29.01 7.63 -30.63
N ASP A 820 29.32 6.35 -30.45
CA ASP A 820 29.50 5.37 -31.53
C ASP A 820 28.21 4.91 -32.21
N GLY A 821 27.06 5.33 -31.65
CA GLY A 821 25.73 5.03 -32.20
C GLY A 821 25.18 3.65 -31.81
N ILE A 822 25.68 3.03 -30.74
CA ILE A 822 25.33 1.68 -30.32
C ILE A 822 24.88 1.67 -28.85
N TRP A 823 23.90 0.78 -28.52
CA TRP A 823 23.54 0.44 -27.15
C TRP A 823 24.51 -0.57 -26.55
N HIS A 824 25.02 -0.29 -25.35
CA HIS A 824 25.94 -1.11 -24.59
C HIS A 824 25.38 -1.52 -23.24
N TYR A 825 25.71 -2.75 -22.80
CA TYR A 825 25.49 -3.14 -21.40
C TYR A 825 26.62 -2.59 -20.51
N TYR A 826 26.30 -2.26 -19.26
CA TYR A 826 27.29 -1.82 -18.27
C TYR A 826 28.41 -2.83 -17.95
N SER A 827 28.19 -4.12 -18.31
CA SER A 827 29.17 -5.18 -18.14
C SER A 827 30.21 -5.27 -19.26
N GLU A 828 30.05 -4.50 -20.33
CA GLU A 828 30.97 -4.49 -21.47
C GLU A 828 32.23 -3.68 -21.16
N ASP A 829 33.37 -4.15 -21.67
CA ASP A 829 34.63 -3.43 -21.56
C ASP A 829 34.75 -2.42 -22.72
N THR A 830 34.35 -1.17 -22.45
CA THR A 830 34.24 -0.09 -23.42
C THR A 830 35.05 1.12 -22.98
N GLU A 831 35.31 2.05 -23.92
CA GLU A 831 35.95 3.32 -23.61
C GLU A 831 35.12 4.22 -22.68
N TYR A 832 33.82 3.97 -22.56
CA TYR A 832 32.91 4.71 -21.68
C TYR A 832 33.02 4.32 -20.19
N ALA A 833 33.73 3.24 -19.86
CA ALA A 833 33.86 2.72 -18.50
C ALA A 833 34.42 3.74 -17.50
N GLU A 834 35.32 4.63 -17.94
CA GLU A 834 35.89 5.69 -17.09
C GLU A 834 34.86 6.76 -16.75
N TRP A 835 33.93 7.09 -17.68
CA TRP A 835 32.83 8.02 -17.43
C TRP A 835 31.88 7.47 -16.37
N PHE A 836 31.48 6.22 -16.50
CA PHE A 836 30.58 5.56 -15.50
C PHE A 836 31.31 5.39 -14.17
N HIS A 837 32.59 5.14 -14.13
CA HIS A 837 33.36 5.08 -12.90
C HIS A 837 33.33 6.43 -12.16
N LYS A 838 33.61 7.54 -12.83
CA LYS A 838 33.51 8.89 -12.25
C LYS A 838 32.09 9.21 -11.84
N TYR A 839 31.10 8.86 -12.66
CA TYR A 839 29.68 9.12 -12.41
C TYR A 839 29.21 8.39 -11.15
N ARG A 840 29.52 7.12 -10.97
CA ARG A 840 29.20 6.36 -9.76
C ARG A 840 29.85 6.93 -8.50
N ILE A 841 31.07 7.41 -8.60
CA ILE A 841 31.78 8.11 -7.52
C ILE A 841 31.02 9.38 -7.12
N LEU A 842 30.61 10.20 -8.08
CA LEU A 842 29.91 11.45 -7.83
C LEU A 842 28.49 11.20 -7.28
N GLN A 843 27.78 10.22 -7.80
CA GLN A 843 26.47 9.83 -7.27
C GLN A 843 26.56 9.35 -5.81
N TYR A 844 27.58 8.53 -5.50
CA TYR A 844 27.82 8.11 -4.11
C TYR A 844 28.14 9.29 -3.20
N TYR A 845 29.00 10.20 -3.66
CA TYR A 845 29.35 11.41 -2.93
C TYR A 845 28.13 12.28 -2.63
N ASN A 846 27.32 12.60 -3.63
CA ASN A 846 26.15 13.45 -3.51
C ASN A 846 25.08 12.85 -2.57
N MET A 847 24.88 11.54 -2.64
CA MET A 847 23.82 10.88 -1.87
C MET A 847 24.23 10.53 -0.44
N PHE A 848 25.52 10.20 -0.19
CA PHE A 848 25.89 9.56 1.07
C PHE A 848 27.02 10.26 1.84
N ASP A 849 27.90 11.00 1.21
CA ASP A 849 29.04 11.62 1.89
C ASP A 849 28.91 13.13 2.07
N ASP A 850 28.31 13.85 1.12
CA ASP A 850 28.14 15.30 1.25
C ASP A 850 27.04 15.64 2.29
N ASN A 851 26.22 14.65 2.62
CA ASN A 851 25.14 14.73 3.59
C ASN A 851 25.53 14.47 5.06
N GLN A 852 26.81 14.17 5.34
CA GLN A 852 27.34 14.01 6.69
C GLN A 852 28.02 15.29 7.17
#